data_f627bb0e4d09d55d1dc3ccec5216ae84
#
_entry.id   f627bb0e4d09d55d1dc3ccec5216ae84
#
_cell.length_a   1.000
_cell.length_b   1.000
_cell.length_c   1.000
_cell.angle_alpha   90.00
_cell.angle_beta   90.00
_cell.angle_gamma   90.00
#
_symmetry.space_group_name_H-M   'P 1'
#
loop_
_entity.id
_entity.type
_entity.pdbx_description
1 polymer ?
#
loop_
_entity_poly.entity_id
_entity_poly.type
_entity_poly.pdbx_seq_one_letter_code
_entity_poly.pdbx_strand_id
1 'polypeptide(L)'
;MESYIKILNTLNKSTDDYLFVWEIQNNRVWISGQIDERFGLQNKGVPYCTVEEILEVIYPNDRWMLQEEFRLVQMGKSNTCNVECRWVDLKDNMLWVTCNGNVQLDEEGRPFIMLGRISDTAFRQKVDSLTGKFNKVKMFEDLDEIFATNEPGFLMVLGIDDFKNINIHFGRKYGDKILRQVADVLEEVMGSVLQIYRLDGDLFAIHLYGSNSDAVEIIYDKIREKLPQDCTASAGVVYYSDLPIKDKNLIYQYAESALDKSKRNGKDQVTFFFKEDFQEKLAEIELLEEIKWSIRNDYEGFYLFYQPQVKSEGYHLYGAEALLRYKSPTKGVVFPDKFIPLLEDTGLICPVGLWVLETALEDCKRWRQTNPDVHVSVNVSYVQLEEEDIVDDVLDILKASGLPGEALTLEVTESKQLQDFVHFNEVFERWKKTGIEISVDDFGTGYSSLAYLKELRVDEIKIDRCFVSGIQFASYNYHLVSNVLELAKDANIRVCCEGVEKKEEMKVLGELNTYLMQGYLFSKPCPKEEFENLYINNGEPEYYGRLQLAEFWKDMILGRKSTLAEEQTVVAENMRLTNFCQALLSDMVAYAELDIEKGQILKTGGIWDKDVTLPKKVVSLLEQKEWENEQVARRITVDHEIDGELRQIEVMVHMFKEQYSGQRYALLYQVGV
;
A
#
# COMPACT_ATOMS: atom_id res chain seq x y z
N MET A 1 53.11 13.54 -45.83
CA MET A 1 52.35 12.38 -45.33
C MET A 1 53.14 11.49 -44.37
N GLU A 2 54.33 10.95 -44.74
CA GLU A 2 55.10 10.02 -43.89
C GLU A 2 55.42 10.52 -42.47
N SER A 3 55.73 11.82 -42.33
CA SER A 3 56.01 12.42 -41.01
C SER A 3 54.79 12.43 -40.09
N TYR A 4 53.61 12.69 -40.64
CA TYR A 4 52.34 12.64 -39.89
C TYR A 4 51.98 11.22 -39.46
N ILE A 5 52.20 10.24 -40.35
CA ILE A 5 51.96 8.81 -40.04
C ILE A 5 52.84 8.35 -38.86
N LYS A 6 54.12 8.76 -38.80
CA LYS A 6 55.01 8.40 -37.69
C LYS A 6 54.51 8.99 -36.36
N ILE A 7 53.99 10.21 -36.34
CA ILE A 7 53.43 10.87 -35.16
C ILE A 7 52.15 10.14 -34.74
N LEU A 8 51.23 9.89 -35.68
CA LEU A 8 49.96 9.26 -35.38
C LEU A 8 50.13 7.78 -34.95
N ASN A 9 51.11 7.07 -35.47
CA ASN A 9 51.45 5.72 -35.00
C ASN A 9 51.96 5.72 -33.55
N THR A 10 52.58 6.81 -33.09
CA THR A 10 53.02 6.94 -31.71
C THR A 10 51.80 7.25 -30.81
N LEU A 11 50.91 8.15 -31.23
CA LEU A 11 49.68 8.53 -30.51
C LEU A 11 48.66 7.39 -30.45
N ASN A 12 48.61 6.53 -31.48
CA ASN A 12 47.70 5.41 -31.51
C ASN A 12 47.90 4.35 -30.39
N LYS A 13 49.06 4.37 -29.74
CA LYS A 13 49.34 3.51 -28.57
C LYS A 13 48.63 3.97 -27.31
N SER A 14 48.04 5.18 -27.32
CA SER A 14 47.36 5.81 -26.16
C SER A 14 45.88 6.04 -26.39
N THR A 15 45.31 5.55 -27.48
CA THR A 15 43.89 5.72 -27.80
C THR A 15 43.36 4.46 -28.52
N ASP A 16 42.08 4.13 -28.24
CA ASP A 16 41.34 3.08 -28.94
C ASP A 16 40.71 3.59 -30.26
N ASP A 17 40.79 4.88 -30.52
CA ASP A 17 40.31 5.50 -31.77
C ASP A 17 41.23 5.20 -32.94
N TYR A 18 40.68 5.03 -34.13
CA TYR A 18 41.50 4.98 -35.35
C TYR A 18 41.86 6.41 -35.75
N LEU A 19 43.17 6.71 -35.85
CA LEU A 19 43.66 7.96 -36.33
C LEU A 19 43.89 7.93 -37.82
N PHE A 20 43.57 9.00 -38.55
CA PHE A 20 43.75 9.02 -40.01
C PHE A 20 44.44 10.27 -40.51
N VAL A 21 45.08 10.08 -41.67
CA VAL A 21 45.64 11.19 -42.50
C VAL A 21 45.08 11.03 -43.91
N TRP A 22 44.36 12.04 -44.37
CA TRP A 22 43.90 12.14 -45.72
C TRP A 22 44.70 13.16 -46.52
N GLU A 23 45.44 12.70 -47.54
CA GLU A 23 46.13 13.53 -48.54
C GLU A 23 45.14 13.90 -49.65
N ILE A 24 44.57 15.12 -49.53
CA ILE A 24 43.35 15.51 -50.24
C ILE A 24 43.55 15.50 -51.75
N GLN A 25 44.71 16.03 -52.23
CA GLN A 25 45.02 16.16 -53.66
C GLN A 25 45.22 14.80 -54.35
N ASN A 26 45.76 13.80 -53.64
CA ASN A 26 46.08 12.48 -54.19
C ASN A 26 45.01 11.43 -53.84
N ASN A 27 43.93 11.84 -53.11
CA ASN A 27 42.87 10.97 -52.64
C ASN A 27 43.39 9.73 -51.91
N ARG A 28 44.41 9.89 -51.03
CA ARG A 28 45.01 8.80 -50.27
C ARG A 28 44.74 8.98 -48.80
N VAL A 29 44.10 8.00 -48.19
CA VAL A 29 43.80 7.99 -46.75
C VAL A 29 44.61 6.87 -46.09
N TRP A 30 45.40 7.26 -45.08
CA TRP A 30 46.03 6.33 -44.18
C TRP A 30 45.24 6.31 -42.87
N ILE A 31 44.95 5.10 -42.32
CA ILE A 31 44.24 4.93 -41.06
C ILE A 31 45.10 4.05 -40.15
N SER A 32 45.19 4.39 -38.89
CA SER A 32 45.96 3.69 -37.86
C SER A 32 45.24 2.42 -37.36
N GLY A 33 45.96 1.55 -36.67
CA GLY A 33 45.39 0.40 -35.98
C GLY A 33 45.03 -0.79 -36.90
N GLN A 34 44.21 -1.65 -36.38
CA GLN A 34 43.75 -2.89 -37.08
C GLN A 34 42.45 -2.64 -37.86
N ILE A 35 42.38 -1.51 -38.60
CA ILE A 35 41.17 -1.14 -39.36
C ILE A 35 40.84 -2.17 -40.46
N ASP A 36 41.85 -2.74 -41.05
CA ASP A 36 41.75 -3.80 -42.07
C ASP A 36 41.19 -5.11 -41.51
N GLU A 37 41.51 -5.51 -40.31
CA GLU A 37 40.95 -6.71 -39.66
C GLU A 37 39.44 -6.53 -39.34
N ARG A 38 39.01 -5.31 -39.06
CA ARG A 38 37.62 -5.03 -38.71
C ARG A 38 36.75 -4.69 -39.92
N PHE A 39 37.26 -3.84 -40.82
CA PHE A 39 36.47 -3.27 -41.90
C PHE A 39 36.98 -3.67 -43.33
N GLY A 40 38.10 -4.38 -43.42
CA GLY A 40 38.68 -4.78 -44.69
C GLY A 40 39.30 -3.65 -45.51
N LEU A 41 39.56 -2.50 -44.89
CA LEU A 41 40.24 -1.37 -45.53
C LEU A 41 41.74 -1.60 -45.50
N GLN A 42 42.47 -1.25 -46.60
CA GLN A 42 43.94 -1.41 -46.76
C GLN A 42 44.42 -2.87 -47.05
N ASN A 43 43.58 -3.75 -47.50
CA ASN A 43 43.81 -5.20 -47.59
C ASN A 43 44.62 -5.67 -48.81
N LYS A 44 45.37 -4.80 -49.49
CA LYS A 44 46.09 -5.14 -50.75
C LYS A 44 47.60 -4.89 -50.70
N GLY A 45 48.20 -4.89 -49.48
CA GLY A 45 49.65 -4.65 -49.37
C GLY A 45 50.06 -3.20 -49.62
N VAL A 46 49.08 -2.29 -49.74
CA VAL A 46 49.25 -0.85 -49.85
C VAL A 46 48.74 -0.22 -48.55
N PRO A 47 49.54 0.61 -47.85
CA PRO A 47 49.14 1.18 -46.54
C PRO A 47 48.10 2.32 -46.64
N TYR A 48 47.46 2.50 -47.79
CA TYR A 48 46.53 3.58 -48.09
C TYR A 48 45.25 3.03 -48.70
N CYS A 49 44.10 3.57 -48.35
CA CYS A 49 42.83 3.41 -49.03
C CYS A 49 42.39 4.72 -49.69
N THR A 50 41.37 4.66 -50.51
CA THR A 50 40.74 5.85 -51.11
C THR A 50 39.47 6.23 -50.34
N VAL A 51 38.95 7.43 -50.58
CA VAL A 51 37.67 7.87 -50.00
C VAL A 51 36.53 6.95 -50.48
N GLU A 52 36.57 6.49 -51.74
CA GLU A 52 35.58 5.59 -52.32
C GLU A 52 35.56 4.26 -51.59
N GLU A 53 36.72 3.69 -51.23
CA GLU A 53 36.80 2.43 -50.46
C GLU A 53 36.24 2.61 -49.05
N ILE A 54 36.46 3.79 -48.42
CA ILE A 54 35.84 4.14 -47.12
C ILE A 54 34.31 4.22 -47.26
N LEU A 55 33.80 4.80 -48.34
CA LEU A 55 32.35 4.89 -48.55
C LEU A 55 31.70 3.49 -48.76
N GLU A 56 32.44 2.49 -49.21
CA GLU A 56 31.92 1.12 -49.36
C GLU A 56 31.60 0.46 -48.03
N VAL A 57 32.33 0.73 -46.95
CA VAL A 57 32.09 0.19 -45.61
C VAL A 57 31.04 0.96 -44.84
N ILE A 58 30.55 2.10 -45.34
CA ILE A 58 29.46 2.86 -44.74
C ILE A 58 28.13 2.28 -45.19
N TYR A 59 27.18 2.20 -44.23
CA TYR A 59 25.80 1.82 -44.50
C TYR A 59 25.22 2.64 -45.67
N PRO A 60 24.60 2.03 -46.66
CA PRO A 60 24.25 2.71 -47.92
C PRO A 60 23.50 4.01 -47.78
N ASN A 61 22.55 4.07 -46.81
CA ASN A 61 21.75 5.27 -46.60
C ASN A 61 22.49 6.42 -45.93
N ASP A 62 23.68 6.19 -45.36
CA ASP A 62 24.46 7.22 -44.63
C ASP A 62 25.67 7.70 -45.49
N ARG A 63 25.97 7.04 -46.60
CA ARG A 63 27.14 7.36 -47.49
C ARG A 63 27.17 8.81 -47.89
N TRP A 64 26.02 9.39 -48.22
CA TRP A 64 25.92 10.76 -48.68
C TRP A 64 26.43 11.77 -47.64
N MET A 65 26.32 11.48 -46.35
CA MET A 65 26.75 12.37 -45.27
C MET A 65 28.26 12.58 -45.31
N LEU A 66 29.04 11.49 -45.32
CA LEU A 66 30.50 11.61 -45.36
C LEU A 66 30.98 12.09 -46.75
N GLN A 67 30.30 11.69 -47.83
CA GLN A 67 30.60 12.13 -49.20
C GLN A 67 30.46 13.62 -49.37
N GLU A 68 29.41 14.22 -48.81
CA GLU A 68 29.23 15.69 -48.90
C GLU A 68 30.27 16.46 -48.07
N GLU A 69 30.57 16.01 -46.85
CA GLU A 69 31.62 16.59 -46.03
C GLU A 69 32.99 16.56 -46.72
N PHE A 70 33.40 15.42 -47.29
CA PHE A 70 34.62 15.30 -48.02
C PHE A 70 34.65 16.20 -49.27
N ARG A 71 33.52 16.31 -49.98
CA ARG A 71 33.37 17.23 -51.13
C ARG A 71 33.55 18.71 -50.72
N LEU A 72 32.97 19.12 -49.60
CA LEU A 72 33.11 20.48 -49.07
C LEU A 72 34.57 20.79 -48.68
N VAL A 73 35.25 19.80 -48.11
CA VAL A 73 36.69 19.92 -47.78
C VAL A 73 37.54 20.04 -49.05
N GLN A 74 37.30 19.17 -50.04
CA GLN A 74 38.03 19.23 -51.31
C GLN A 74 37.86 20.57 -52.06
N MET A 75 36.68 21.16 -51.94
CA MET A 75 36.38 22.47 -52.53
C MET A 75 36.91 23.66 -51.70
N GLY A 76 37.55 23.39 -50.56
CA GLY A 76 38.04 24.45 -49.67
C GLY A 76 36.90 25.25 -48.99
N LYS A 77 35.69 24.69 -48.95
CA LYS A 77 34.49 25.28 -48.31
C LYS A 77 34.36 24.92 -46.82
N SER A 78 35.05 23.87 -46.40
CA SER A 78 35.14 23.46 -44.99
C SER A 78 36.57 23.13 -44.60
N ASN A 79 37.00 23.57 -43.43
CA ASN A 79 38.30 23.22 -42.83
C ASN A 79 38.17 22.11 -41.78
N THR A 80 36.96 21.57 -41.58
CA THR A 80 36.67 20.51 -40.58
C THR A 80 35.75 19.46 -41.21
N CYS A 81 35.87 18.25 -40.75
CA CYS A 81 34.90 17.17 -40.99
C CYS A 81 34.41 16.69 -39.65
N ASN A 82 33.10 16.62 -39.49
CA ASN A 82 32.47 16.07 -38.27
C ASN A 82 31.18 15.36 -38.66
N VAL A 83 31.29 14.03 -38.87
CA VAL A 83 30.18 13.17 -39.34
C VAL A 83 30.03 12.03 -38.39
N GLU A 84 28.79 11.75 -38.05
CA GLU A 84 28.38 10.52 -37.39
C GLU A 84 27.55 9.68 -38.34
N CYS A 85 27.99 8.45 -38.62
CA CYS A 85 27.36 7.55 -39.58
C CYS A 85 27.59 6.08 -39.21
N ARG A 86 26.76 5.20 -39.76
CA ARG A 86 26.86 3.74 -39.53
C ARG A 86 27.87 3.12 -40.50
N TRP A 87 28.84 2.40 -39.91
CA TRP A 87 29.79 1.57 -40.64
C TRP A 87 29.40 0.10 -40.50
N VAL A 88 29.71 -0.72 -41.52
CA VAL A 88 29.45 -2.16 -41.52
C VAL A 88 30.81 -2.88 -41.45
N ASP A 89 30.99 -3.73 -40.43
CA ASP A 89 32.21 -4.52 -40.31
C ASP A 89 32.20 -5.77 -41.18
N LEU A 90 33.32 -6.51 -41.25
CA LEU A 90 33.43 -7.74 -42.00
C LEU A 90 32.53 -8.88 -41.54
N LYS A 91 31.87 -8.74 -40.42
CA LYS A 91 30.89 -9.69 -39.85
C LYS A 91 29.45 -9.25 -40.04
N ASP A 92 29.22 -8.23 -40.89
CA ASP A 92 27.93 -7.57 -41.12
C ASP A 92 27.31 -6.88 -39.90
N ASN A 93 28.11 -6.57 -38.85
CA ASN A 93 27.63 -5.77 -37.74
C ASN A 93 27.61 -4.29 -38.08
N MET A 94 26.55 -3.61 -37.69
CA MET A 94 26.35 -2.19 -37.91
C MET A 94 26.85 -1.40 -36.68
N LEU A 95 27.79 -0.48 -36.89
CA LEU A 95 28.47 0.26 -35.87
C LEU A 95 28.29 1.78 -36.09
N TRP A 96 27.90 2.52 -35.07
CA TRP A 96 27.93 3.98 -35.15
C TRP A 96 29.34 4.48 -34.95
N VAL A 97 29.80 5.28 -35.90
CA VAL A 97 31.17 5.78 -35.96
C VAL A 97 31.14 7.30 -36.16
N THR A 98 31.87 8.02 -35.33
CA THR A 98 32.09 9.45 -35.49
C THR A 98 33.44 9.70 -36.16
N CYS A 99 33.42 10.36 -37.33
CA CYS A 99 34.62 10.83 -38.02
C CYS A 99 34.84 12.32 -37.79
N ASN A 100 35.92 12.65 -37.09
CA ASN A 100 36.31 14.03 -36.80
C ASN A 100 37.66 14.33 -37.41
N GLY A 101 37.78 15.40 -38.22
CA GLY A 101 39.03 15.79 -38.85
C GLY A 101 39.20 17.31 -39.01
N ASN A 102 40.44 17.76 -39.03
CA ASN A 102 40.79 19.13 -39.29
C ASN A 102 41.75 19.22 -40.49
N VAL A 103 41.51 20.17 -41.39
CA VAL A 103 42.27 20.40 -42.60
C VAL A 103 43.46 21.36 -42.35
N GLN A 104 44.61 20.99 -42.87
CA GLN A 104 45.74 21.87 -42.98
C GLN A 104 45.85 22.37 -44.43
N LEU A 105 46.08 23.67 -44.60
CA LEU A 105 46.23 24.35 -45.86
C LEU A 105 47.71 24.39 -46.27
N ASP A 106 47.98 24.39 -47.61
CA ASP A 106 49.31 24.63 -48.15
C ASP A 106 49.66 26.10 -48.09
N GLU A 107 50.89 26.44 -48.60
CA GLU A 107 51.36 27.83 -48.62
C GLU A 107 50.52 28.73 -49.56
N GLU A 108 49.73 28.15 -50.43
CA GLU A 108 48.82 28.87 -51.33
C GLU A 108 47.36 28.91 -50.80
N GLY A 109 47.14 28.43 -49.57
CA GLY A 109 45.83 28.44 -48.92
C GLY A 109 44.84 27.39 -49.41
N ARG A 110 45.31 26.34 -50.12
CA ARG A 110 44.49 25.27 -50.60
C ARG A 110 44.48 24.08 -49.60
N PRO A 111 43.38 23.31 -49.51
CA PRO A 111 43.33 22.10 -48.66
C PRO A 111 44.41 21.09 -49.09
N PHE A 112 45.30 20.74 -48.17
CA PHE A 112 46.44 19.88 -48.42
C PHE A 112 46.33 18.54 -47.72
N ILE A 113 46.19 18.53 -46.43
CA ILE A 113 46.07 17.33 -45.60
C ILE A 113 44.93 17.50 -44.57
N MET A 114 44.13 16.48 -44.36
CA MET A 114 43.24 16.37 -43.20
C MET A 114 43.82 15.37 -42.21
N LEU A 115 43.86 15.76 -40.94
CA LEU A 115 44.21 14.91 -39.83
C LEU A 115 42.98 14.71 -38.95
N GLY A 116 42.73 13.49 -38.54
CA GLY A 116 41.51 13.22 -37.73
C GLY A 116 41.53 11.88 -37.02
N ARG A 117 40.39 11.61 -36.45
CA ARG A 117 40.12 10.35 -35.76
C ARG A 117 38.74 9.79 -36.16
N ILE A 118 38.67 8.50 -36.16
CA ILE A 118 37.45 7.71 -36.33
C ILE A 118 37.21 7.00 -35.00
N SER A 119 36.13 7.36 -34.31
CA SER A 119 35.78 6.84 -32.98
C SER A 119 34.55 5.94 -33.09
N ASP A 120 34.61 4.77 -32.49
CA ASP A 120 33.44 3.93 -32.31
C ASP A 120 32.56 4.52 -31.22
N THR A 121 31.45 5.16 -31.60
CA THR A 121 30.50 5.79 -30.68
C THR A 121 29.68 4.78 -29.87
N ALA A 122 29.58 3.55 -30.33
CA ALA A 122 28.84 2.49 -29.65
C ALA A 122 29.42 2.19 -28.27
N PHE A 123 30.75 2.31 -28.07
CA PHE A 123 31.35 2.13 -26.75
C PHE A 123 30.99 3.26 -25.77
N ARG A 124 30.94 4.53 -26.26
CA ARG A 124 30.50 5.66 -25.41
C ARG A 124 29.03 5.62 -25.02
N GLN A 125 28.18 5.01 -25.89
CA GLN A 125 26.75 4.82 -25.57
C GLN A 125 26.51 3.68 -24.56
N LYS A 126 27.52 2.86 -24.24
CA LYS A 126 27.43 1.74 -23.31
C LYS A 126 27.96 2.05 -21.91
N VAL A 127 28.47 3.26 -21.67
CA VAL A 127 29.05 3.69 -20.41
C VAL A 127 28.27 4.87 -19.84
N ASP A 128 27.96 4.82 -18.55
CA ASP A 128 27.38 5.94 -17.84
C ASP A 128 28.44 7.03 -17.59
N SER A 129 28.17 8.25 -18.04
CA SER A 129 29.13 9.36 -17.98
C SER A 129 29.40 9.88 -16.57
N LEU A 130 28.49 9.64 -15.61
CA LEU A 130 28.63 10.11 -14.23
C LEU A 130 29.53 9.19 -13.41
N THR A 131 29.36 7.88 -13.56
CA THR A 131 30.04 6.86 -12.73
C THR A 131 31.16 6.11 -13.45
N GLY A 132 31.22 6.18 -14.77
CA GLY A 132 32.17 5.42 -15.59
C GLY A 132 31.89 3.93 -15.66
N LYS A 133 30.77 3.45 -15.14
CA LYS A 133 30.35 2.04 -15.22
C LYS A 133 29.57 1.78 -16.50
N PHE A 134 29.45 0.51 -16.88
CA PHE A 134 28.57 0.15 -18.01
C PHE A 134 27.11 0.50 -17.72
N ASN A 135 26.34 0.75 -18.76
CA ASN A 135 24.93 1.10 -18.62
C ASN A 135 24.02 -0.13 -18.90
N LYS A 136 22.70 0.08 -18.81
CA LYS A 136 21.66 -0.92 -19.02
C LYS A 136 21.75 -1.61 -20.40
N VAL A 137 22.16 -0.87 -21.44
CA VAL A 137 22.29 -1.45 -22.79
C VAL A 137 23.37 -2.53 -22.79
N LYS A 138 24.54 -2.23 -22.21
CA LYS A 138 25.64 -3.20 -22.11
C LYS A 138 25.27 -4.38 -21.21
N MET A 139 24.58 -4.14 -20.10
CA MET A 139 24.07 -5.23 -19.25
C MET A 139 23.20 -6.22 -20.04
N PHE A 140 22.29 -5.73 -20.87
CA PHE A 140 21.40 -6.59 -21.65
C PHE A 140 22.13 -7.37 -22.74
N GLU A 141 23.15 -6.79 -23.37
CA GLU A 141 24.00 -7.51 -24.31
C GLU A 141 24.79 -8.63 -23.60
N ASP A 142 25.38 -8.31 -22.45
CA ASP A 142 26.15 -9.30 -21.68
C ASP A 142 25.27 -10.44 -21.17
N LEU A 143 24.04 -10.16 -20.75
CA LEU A 143 23.07 -11.20 -20.36
C LEU A 143 22.71 -12.10 -21.54
N ASP A 144 22.54 -11.56 -22.76
CA ASP A 144 22.30 -12.40 -23.96
C ASP A 144 23.47 -13.33 -24.24
N GLU A 145 24.71 -12.85 -24.09
CA GLU A 145 25.93 -13.67 -24.24
C GLU A 145 26.03 -14.75 -23.15
N ILE A 146 25.77 -14.39 -21.89
CA ILE A 146 25.82 -15.32 -20.75
C ILE A 146 24.75 -16.42 -20.91
N PHE A 147 23.55 -16.05 -21.33
CA PHE A 147 22.49 -17.06 -21.53
C PHE A 147 22.82 -18.02 -22.69
N ALA A 148 23.56 -17.56 -23.69
CA ALA A 148 24.03 -18.42 -24.77
C ALA A 148 25.06 -19.44 -24.29
N THR A 149 25.89 -19.14 -23.29
CA THR A 149 26.87 -20.06 -22.70
C THR A 149 26.28 -21.03 -21.70
N ASN A 150 25.06 -20.72 -21.21
CA ASN A 150 24.34 -21.49 -20.18
C ASN A 150 25.09 -21.61 -18.84
N GLU A 151 25.96 -20.66 -18.52
CA GLU A 151 26.67 -20.59 -17.26
C GLU A 151 25.72 -20.18 -16.13
N PRO A 152 25.85 -20.81 -14.94
CA PRO A 152 25.02 -20.44 -13.78
C PRO A 152 25.45 -19.09 -13.22
N GLY A 153 24.46 -18.29 -12.77
CA GLY A 153 24.76 -17.01 -12.15
C GLY A 153 23.53 -16.28 -11.63
N PHE A 154 23.83 -15.16 -11.00
CA PHE A 154 22.86 -14.26 -10.39
C PHE A 154 22.93 -12.87 -11.06
N LEU A 155 21.78 -12.26 -11.22
CA LEU A 155 21.67 -10.81 -11.43
C LEU A 155 21.22 -10.18 -10.13
N MET A 156 22.05 -9.30 -9.57
CA MET A 156 21.71 -8.46 -8.43
C MET A 156 21.41 -7.05 -8.94
N VAL A 157 20.25 -6.51 -8.59
CA VAL A 157 19.90 -5.10 -8.78
C VAL A 157 19.91 -4.43 -7.42
N LEU A 158 20.72 -3.39 -7.27
CA LEU A 158 20.91 -2.63 -6.04
C LEU A 158 20.35 -1.22 -6.23
N GLY A 159 19.52 -0.76 -5.31
CA GLY A 159 18.95 0.58 -5.29
C GLY A 159 19.29 1.31 -4.01
N ILE A 160 19.70 2.56 -4.14
CA ILE A 160 20.00 3.44 -3.00
C ILE A 160 18.67 3.79 -2.31
N ASP A 161 18.60 3.54 -1.01
CA ASP A 161 17.39 3.83 -0.25
C ASP A 161 17.19 5.34 -0.08
N ASP A 162 15.93 5.77 -0.24
CA ASP A 162 15.52 7.17 -0.09
C ASP A 162 16.32 8.20 -0.93
N PHE A 163 16.87 7.79 -2.07
CA PHE A 163 17.71 8.66 -2.91
C PHE A 163 17.02 9.95 -3.35
N LYS A 164 15.69 9.90 -3.59
CA LYS A 164 14.88 11.09 -3.88
C LYS A 164 14.96 12.10 -2.72
N ASN A 165 14.86 11.62 -1.48
CA ASN A 165 14.95 12.47 -0.29
C ASN A 165 16.35 13.05 -0.11
N ILE A 166 17.41 12.27 -0.39
CA ILE A 166 18.79 12.76 -0.42
C ILE A 166 18.92 13.92 -1.40
N ASN A 167 18.37 13.79 -2.62
CA ASN A 167 18.38 14.85 -3.60
C ASN A 167 17.58 16.10 -3.19
N ILE A 168 16.46 15.93 -2.50
CA ILE A 168 15.61 17.02 -2.01
C ILE A 168 16.35 17.80 -0.88
N HIS A 169 16.93 17.09 0.08
CA HIS A 169 17.55 17.73 1.24
C HIS A 169 18.94 18.31 0.96
N PHE A 170 19.76 17.60 0.18
CA PHE A 170 21.17 17.98 -0.03
C PHE A 170 21.49 18.48 -1.44
N GLY A 171 20.49 18.42 -2.34
CA GLY A 171 20.62 18.85 -3.73
C GLY A 171 21.25 17.80 -4.65
N ARG A 172 20.97 17.91 -5.97
CA ARG A 172 21.41 16.94 -7.00
C ARG A 172 22.92 16.71 -7.04
N LYS A 173 23.75 17.76 -6.81
CA LYS A 173 25.21 17.61 -6.79
C LYS A 173 25.71 16.66 -5.68
N TYR A 174 24.98 16.61 -4.56
CA TYR A 174 25.29 15.70 -3.48
C TYR A 174 24.86 14.27 -3.85
N GLY A 175 23.68 14.09 -4.44
CA GLY A 175 23.25 12.81 -4.98
C GLY A 175 24.22 12.24 -6.03
N ASP A 176 24.74 13.08 -6.96
CA ASP A 176 25.76 12.68 -7.93
C ASP A 176 27.05 12.20 -7.25
N LYS A 177 27.42 12.83 -6.13
CA LYS A 177 28.59 12.40 -5.32
C LYS A 177 28.33 11.02 -4.69
N ILE A 178 27.14 10.78 -4.10
CA ILE A 178 26.76 9.48 -3.53
C ILE A 178 26.80 8.41 -4.62
N LEU A 179 26.24 8.65 -5.81
CA LEU A 179 26.26 7.71 -6.93
C LEU A 179 27.69 7.30 -7.32
N ARG A 180 28.64 8.25 -7.37
CA ARG A 180 30.04 7.94 -7.64
C ARG A 180 30.66 7.09 -6.52
N GLN A 181 30.42 7.45 -5.26
CA GLN A 181 30.94 6.71 -4.12
C GLN A 181 30.40 5.27 -4.08
N VAL A 182 29.11 5.08 -4.35
CA VAL A 182 28.53 3.74 -4.49
C VAL A 182 29.19 2.97 -5.63
N ALA A 183 29.37 3.58 -6.79
CA ALA A 183 30.06 2.97 -7.92
C ALA A 183 31.51 2.54 -7.59
N ASP A 184 32.23 3.36 -6.84
CA ASP A 184 33.59 3.06 -6.38
C ASP A 184 33.61 1.89 -5.38
N VAL A 185 32.65 1.85 -4.45
CA VAL A 185 32.49 0.74 -3.50
C VAL A 185 32.19 -0.58 -4.23
N LEU A 186 31.29 -0.55 -5.23
CA LEU A 186 31.00 -1.73 -6.04
C LEU A 186 32.24 -2.25 -6.76
N GLU A 187 33.04 -1.35 -7.35
CA GLU A 187 34.29 -1.74 -8.03
C GLU A 187 35.34 -2.31 -7.04
N GLU A 188 35.46 -1.72 -5.86
CA GLU A 188 36.38 -2.22 -4.82
C GLU A 188 35.97 -3.62 -4.35
N VAL A 189 34.69 -3.87 -4.13
CA VAL A 189 34.19 -5.17 -3.65
C VAL A 189 34.26 -6.24 -4.74
N MET A 190 33.91 -5.87 -5.97
CA MET A 190 33.91 -6.82 -7.11
C MET A 190 35.29 -7.07 -7.70
N GLY A 191 36.25 -6.16 -7.52
CA GLY A 191 37.59 -6.25 -8.09
C GLY A 191 37.65 -6.13 -9.63
N SER A 192 36.52 -5.88 -10.27
CA SER A 192 36.42 -5.71 -11.72
C SER A 192 35.25 -4.81 -12.08
N VAL A 193 35.45 -3.94 -13.06
CA VAL A 193 34.38 -3.07 -13.63
C VAL A 193 33.47 -3.84 -14.58
N LEU A 194 33.92 -4.96 -15.13
CA LEU A 194 33.27 -5.69 -16.22
C LEU A 194 31.91 -6.32 -15.86
N GLN A 195 31.54 -6.30 -14.58
CA GLN A 195 30.31 -6.92 -14.08
C GLN A 195 29.41 -5.92 -13.35
N ILE A 196 29.71 -4.60 -13.47
CA ILE A 196 29.00 -3.55 -12.78
C ILE A 196 28.35 -2.63 -13.80
N TYR A 197 27.05 -2.44 -13.64
CA TYR A 197 26.24 -1.64 -14.52
C TYR A 197 25.54 -0.54 -13.74
N ARG A 198 25.53 0.66 -14.28
CA ARG A 198 24.73 1.77 -13.81
C ARG A 198 23.44 1.81 -14.63
N LEU A 199 22.32 1.66 -13.95
CA LEU A 199 20.99 1.70 -14.55
C LEU A 199 20.40 3.12 -14.47
N ASP A 200 19.09 3.23 -14.48
CA ASP A 200 18.43 4.52 -14.36
C ASP A 200 18.29 4.96 -12.89
N GLY A 201 18.23 6.28 -12.65
CA GLY A 201 17.96 6.86 -11.34
C GLY A 201 19.01 6.52 -10.27
N ASP A 202 18.67 5.74 -9.25
CA ASP A 202 19.51 5.28 -8.13
C ASP A 202 19.95 3.82 -8.23
N LEU A 203 19.70 3.16 -9.39
CA LEU A 203 19.88 1.74 -9.56
C LEU A 203 21.24 1.37 -10.15
N PHE A 204 21.83 0.31 -9.59
CA PHE A 204 22.98 -0.39 -10.12
C PHE A 204 22.64 -1.86 -10.36
N ALA A 205 23.36 -2.52 -11.25
CA ALA A 205 23.27 -3.97 -11.37
C ALA A 205 24.66 -4.59 -11.30
N ILE A 206 24.72 -5.81 -10.78
CA ILE A 206 25.93 -6.62 -10.67
C ILE A 206 25.60 -8.01 -11.21
N HIS A 207 26.43 -8.50 -12.13
CA HIS A 207 26.37 -9.88 -12.55
C HIS A 207 27.35 -10.73 -11.72
N LEU A 208 26.88 -11.82 -11.15
CA LEU A 208 27.66 -12.73 -10.31
C LEU A 208 27.62 -14.14 -10.87
N TYR A 209 28.79 -14.71 -11.12
CA TYR A 209 28.92 -16.08 -11.60
C TYR A 209 28.81 -17.09 -10.46
N GLY A 210 28.22 -18.25 -10.74
CA GLY A 210 28.11 -19.37 -9.81
C GLY A 210 26.68 -19.68 -9.37
N SER A 211 26.56 -20.64 -8.45
CA SER A 211 25.26 -21.14 -7.96
C SER A 211 25.11 -21.06 -6.43
N ASN A 212 26.01 -20.34 -5.75
CA ASN A 212 26.01 -20.25 -4.29
C ASN A 212 25.38 -18.93 -3.82
N SER A 213 24.18 -18.99 -3.26
CA SER A 213 23.46 -17.84 -2.68
C SER A 213 24.20 -17.20 -1.50
N ASP A 214 24.85 -18.01 -0.65
CA ASP A 214 25.57 -17.48 0.52
C ASP A 214 26.72 -16.55 0.09
N ALA A 215 27.35 -16.86 -1.06
CA ALA A 215 28.39 -15.99 -1.63
C ALA A 215 27.82 -14.63 -2.06
N VAL A 216 26.57 -14.59 -2.53
CA VAL A 216 25.89 -13.38 -2.94
C VAL A 216 25.54 -12.51 -1.71
N GLU A 217 25.08 -13.12 -0.63
CA GLU A 217 24.82 -12.43 0.65
C GLU A 217 26.12 -11.83 1.22
N ILE A 218 27.21 -12.58 1.22
CA ILE A 218 28.54 -12.10 1.66
C ILE A 218 29.00 -10.89 0.83
N ILE A 219 28.74 -10.89 -0.48
CA ILE A 219 29.07 -9.76 -1.36
C ILE A 219 28.20 -8.55 -0.99
N TYR A 220 26.91 -8.75 -0.79
CA TYR A 220 26.01 -7.69 -0.38
C TYR A 220 26.42 -7.09 0.97
N ASP A 221 26.73 -7.91 1.98
CA ASP A 221 27.19 -7.44 3.29
C ASP A 221 28.48 -6.62 3.18
N LYS A 222 29.42 -7.03 2.35
CA LYS A 222 30.65 -6.25 2.09
C LYS A 222 30.37 -4.90 1.42
N ILE A 223 29.40 -4.86 0.51
CA ILE A 223 28.95 -3.61 -0.10
C ILE A 223 28.35 -2.71 0.98
N ARG A 224 27.41 -3.24 1.75
CA ARG A 224 26.70 -2.57 2.84
C ARG A 224 27.66 -1.94 3.86
N GLU A 225 28.68 -2.68 4.30
CA GLU A 225 29.67 -2.21 5.27
C GLU A 225 30.52 -1.04 4.76
N LYS A 226 30.69 -0.92 3.42
CA LYS A 226 31.53 0.10 2.80
C LYS A 226 30.75 1.30 2.25
N LEU A 227 29.41 1.25 2.27
CA LEU A 227 28.60 2.37 1.84
C LEU A 227 28.85 3.61 2.69
N PRO A 228 28.66 4.85 2.15
CA PRO A 228 28.74 6.07 2.94
C PRO A 228 27.75 6.03 4.12
N GLN A 229 28.13 6.66 5.25
CA GLN A 229 27.35 6.63 6.50
C GLN A 229 25.92 7.18 6.35
N ASP A 230 25.70 8.06 5.37
CA ASP A 230 24.40 8.70 5.12
C ASP A 230 23.58 7.96 4.04
N CYS A 231 23.95 6.71 3.70
CA CYS A 231 23.37 5.99 2.58
C CYS A 231 23.27 4.51 2.91
N THR A 232 22.05 3.96 2.81
CA THR A 232 21.79 2.53 2.76
C THR A 232 21.38 2.13 1.35
N ALA A 233 21.45 0.86 1.03
CA ALA A 233 21.01 0.34 -0.24
C ALA A 233 20.35 -1.03 -0.06
N SER A 234 19.20 -1.20 -0.70
CA SER A 234 18.51 -2.47 -0.79
C SER A 234 18.92 -3.22 -2.06
N ALA A 235 18.84 -4.55 -2.06
CA ALA A 235 19.15 -5.34 -3.23
C ALA A 235 18.09 -6.40 -3.51
N GLY A 236 17.83 -6.62 -4.81
CA GLY A 236 17.05 -7.73 -5.31
C GLY A 236 17.92 -8.65 -6.18
N VAL A 237 17.83 -9.94 -5.96
CA VAL A 237 18.71 -10.95 -6.59
C VAL A 237 17.91 -12.03 -7.26
N VAL A 238 18.26 -12.37 -8.50
CA VAL A 238 17.66 -13.47 -9.25
C VAL A 238 18.72 -14.50 -9.61
N TYR A 239 18.47 -15.75 -9.24
CA TYR A 239 19.20 -16.89 -9.78
C TYR A 239 18.55 -17.34 -11.07
N TYR A 240 19.12 -16.95 -12.22
CA TYR A 240 18.47 -17.15 -13.52
C TYR A 240 18.62 -18.57 -14.09
N SER A 241 19.51 -19.41 -13.54
CA SER A 241 19.76 -20.75 -14.08
C SER A 241 18.60 -21.71 -13.88
N ASP A 242 17.82 -21.56 -12.81
CA ASP A 242 16.66 -22.40 -12.48
C ASP A 242 15.36 -21.90 -13.11
N LEU A 243 15.39 -20.73 -13.76
CA LEU A 243 14.21 -20.18 -14.40
C LEU A 243 13.89 -20.86 -15.72
N PRO A 244 12.62 -21.14 -16.01
CA PRO A 244 12.19 -21.83 -17.22
C PRO A 244 12.38 -20.97 -18.50
N ILE A 245 12.43 -19.65 -18.35
CA ILE A 245 12.59 -18.69 -19.44
C ILE A 245 13.80 -17.82 -19.15
N LYS A 246 14.77 -17.82 -20.04
CA LYS A 246 15.97 -16.98 -19.99
C LYS A 246 15.80 -15.78 -20.91
N ASP A 247 14.94 -14.86 -20.53
CA ASP A 247 14.75 -13.56 -21.17
C ASP A 247 15.35 -12.46 -20.30
N LYS A 248 16.23 -11.64 -20.87
CA LYS A 248 16.96 -10.57 -20.15
C LYS A 248 16.02 -9.55 -19.50
N ASN A 249 14.92 -9.19 -20.18
CA ASN A 249 13.96 -8.21 -19.64
C ASN A 249 13.21 -8.81 -18.45
N LEU A 250 12.80 -10.06 -18.59
CA LEU A 250 12.07 -10.76 -17.55
C LEU A 250 12.95 -10.97 -16.31
N ILE A 251 14.20 -11.38 -16.49
CA ILE A 251 15.15 -11.56 -15.38
C ILE A 251 15.46 -10.24 -14.68
N TYR A 252 15.60 -9.16 -15.45
CA TYR A 252 15.74 -7.82 -14.88
C TYR A 252 14.50 -7.40 -14.07
N GLN A 253 13.30 -7.61 -14.59
CA GLN A 253 12.04 -7.32 -13.87
C GLN A 253 11.91 -8.13 -12.57
N TYR A 254 12.36 -9.39 -12.56
CA TYR A 254 12.36 -10.19 -11.33
C TYR A 254 13.34 -9.67 -10.30
N ALA A 255 14.54 -9.23 -10.71
CA ALA A 255 15.48 -8.58 -9.82
C ALA A 255 14.92 -7.26 -9.25
N GLU A 256 14.24 -6.45 -10.08
CA GLU A 256 13.54 -5.23 -9.62
C GLU A 256 12.42 -5.57 -8.64
N SER A 257 11.61 -6.60 -8.91
CA SER A 257 10.53 -7.03 -8.00
C SER A 257 11.08 -7.48 -6.64
N ALA A 258 12.19 -8.21 -6.63
CA ALA A 258 12.86 -8.58 -5.39
C ALA A 258 13.43 -7.35 -4.65
N LEU A 259 13.96 -6.36 -5.36
CA LEU A 259 14.42 -5.09 -4.80
C LEU A 259 13.26 -4.31 -4.16
N ASP A 260 12.12 -4.24 -4.82
CA ASP A 260 10.93 -3.58 -4.28
C ASP A 260 10.43 -4.28 -3.01
N LYS A 261 10.46 -5.62 -2.99
CA LYS A 261 10.15 -6.42 -1.79
C LYS A 261 11.13 -6.10 -0.64
N SER A 262 12.43 -5.96 -0.95
CA SER A 262 13.47 -5.53 -0.01
C SER A 262 13.17 -4.14 0.56
N LYS A 263 12.82 -3.18 -0.29
CA LYS A 263 12.49 -1.80 0.12
C LYS A 263 11.21 -1.74 0.97
N ARG A 264 10.19 -2.56 0.68
CA ARG A 264 8.94 -2.66 1.48
C ARG A 264 9.16 -3.31 2.84
N ASN A 265 10.04 -4.30 2.92
CA ASN A 265 10.30 -5.06 4.16
C ASN A 265 11.25 -4.36 5.15
N GLY A 266 11.52 -3.07 4.97
CA GLY A 266 12.30 -2.28 5.94
C GLY A 266 13.61 -1.74 5.40
N LYS A 267 13.93 -1.94 4.11
CA LYS A 267 15.16 -1.46 3.44
C LYS A 267 16.45 -2.10 4.01
N ASP A 268 17.61 -1.65 3.51
CA ASP A 268 18.94 -2.07 3.95
C ASP A 268 19.11 -3.60 4.07
N GLN A 269 18.61 -4.33 3.07
CA GLN A 269 18.60 -5.78 3.02
C GLN A 269 18.65 -6.32 1.59
N VAL A 270 18.96 -7.60 1.43
CA VAL A 270 18.90 -8.32 0.17
C VAL A 270 17.71 -9.27 0.16
N THR A 271 17.00 -9.31 -0.96
CA THR A 271 15.89 -10.25 -1.18
C THR A 271 16.17 -11.07 -2.44
N PHE A 272 16.02 -12.39 -2.32
CA PHE A 272 16.14 -13.30 -3.47
C PHE A 272 14.78 -13.55 -4.11
N PHE A 273 14.77 -13.58 -5.45
CA PHE A 273 13.66 -14.05 -6.25
C PHE A 273 13.83 -15.53 -6.55
N PHE A 274 12.94 -16.35 -6.02
CA PHE A 274 12.95 -17.79 -6.21
C PHE A 274 11.92 -18.24 -7.26
N LYS A 275 11.94 -19.53 -7.62
CA LYS A 275 10.99 -20.11 -8.57
C LYS A 275 9.54 -19.97 -8.09
N GLU A 276 9.33 -20.00 -6.79
CA GLU A 276 8.03 -19.77 -6.14
C GLU A 276 7.52 -18.35 -6.39
N ASP A 277 8.38 -17.34 -6.30
CA ASP A 277 8.06 -15.94 -6.60
C ASP A 277 7.67 -15.76 -8.08
N PHE A 278 8.26 -16.57 -8.99
CA PHE A 278 7.86 -16.59 -10.41
C PHE A 278 6.42 -17.06 -10.58
N GLN A 279 6.01 -18.11 -9.87
CA GLN A 279 4.64 -18.60 -9.91
C GLN A 279 3.67 -17.59 -9.31
N GLU A 280 4.07 -16.91 -8.22
CA GLU A 280 3.30 -15.84 -7.62
C GLU A 280 3.13 -14.67 -8.60
N LYS A 281 4.20 -14.25 -9.28
CA LYS A 281 4.13 -13.16 -10.27
C LYS A 281 3.28 -13.50 -11.49
N LEU A 282 3.35 -14.74 -12.00
CA LEU A 282 2.44 -15.19 -13.04
C LEU A 282 1.00 -15.17 -12.57
N ALA A 283 0.75 -15.63 -11.33
CA ALA A 283 -0.58 -15.60 -10.75
C ALA A 283 -1.14 -14.17 -10.57
N GLU A 284 -0.29 -13.18 -10.27
CA GLU A 284 -0.66 -11.76 -10.24
C GLU A 284 -1.06 -11.25 -11.63
N ILE A 285 -0.30 -11.58 -12.68
CA ILE A 285 -0.60 -11.18 -14.06
C ILE A 285 -1.93 -11.78 -14.51
N GLU A 286 -2.14 -13.07 -14.26
CA GLU A 286 -3.42 -13.73 -14.58
C GLU A 286 -4.59 -13.10 -13.82
N LEU A 287 -4.41 -12.83 -12.52
CA LEU A 287 -5.42 -12.18 -11.70
C LEU A 287 -5.76 -10.78 -12.23
N LEU A 288 -4.77 -10.00 -12.64
CA LEU A 288 -4.98 -8.68 -13.22
C LEU A 288 -5.80 -8.75 -14.53
N GLU A 289 -5.55 -9.72 -15.39
CA GLU A 289 -6.35 -9.89 -16.62
C GLU A 289 -7.80 -10.30 -16.29
N GLU A 290 -8.02 -11.15 -15.29
CA GLU A 290 -9.35 -11.50 -14.80
C GLU A 290 -10.07 -10.28 -14.20
N ILE A 291 -9.38 -9.46 -13.42
CA ILE A 291 -9.92 -8.21 -12.86
C ILE A 291 -10.32 -7.24 -13.99
N LYS A 292 -9.48 -7.04 -14.98
CA LYS A 292 -9.80 -6.21 -16.14
C LYS A 292 -11.01 -6.73 -16.91
N TRP A 293 -11.12 -8.03 -17.03
CA TRP A 293 -12.30 -8.67 -17.63
C TRP A 293 -13.55 -8.41 -16.79
N SER A 294 -13.49 -8.60 -15.47
CA SER A 294 -14.58 -8.34 -14.53
C SER A 294 -15.11 -6.91 -14.63
N ILE A 295 -14.21 -5.92 -14.65
CA ILE A 295 -14.59 -4.50 -14.77
C ILE A 295 -15.32 -4.23 -16.09
N ARG A 296 -14.90 -4.84 -17.21
CA ARG A 296 -15.56 -4.72 -18.51
C ARG A 296 -16.91 -5.43 -18.61
N ASN A 297 -17.18 -6.36 -17.69
CA ASN A 297 -18.42 -7.13 -17.62
C ASN A 297 -19.23 -6.76 -16.35
N ASP A 298 -19.53 -5.47 -16.19
CA ASP A 298 -20.35 -4.92 -15.12
C ASP A 298 -19.89 -5.35 -13.71
N TYR A 299 -18.57 -5.36 -13.49
CA TYR A 299 -17.93 -5.71 -12.22
C TYR A 299 -18.24 -7.14 -11.74
N GLU A 300 -18.51 -8.08 -12.67
CA GLU A 300 -18.78 -9.48 -12.32
C GLU A 300 -17.67 -10.05 -11.45
N GLY A 301 -18.06 -10.67 -10.34
CA GLY A 301 -17.12 -11.22 -9.35
C GLY A 301 -16.75 -10.26 -8.21
N PHE A 302 -16.98 -8.95 -8.34
CA PHE A 302 -16.89 -8.03 -7.22
C PHE A 302 -18.18 -8.05 -6.39
N TYR A 303 -18.04 -7.94 -5.07
CA TYR A 303 -19.15 -7.84 -4.12
C TYR A 303 -18.71 -7.18 -2.83
N LEU A 304 -19.68 -6.72 -2.03
CA LEU A 304 -19.41 -6.08 -0.75
C LEU A 304 -19.75 -7.00 0.42
N PHE A 305 -18.88 -7.01 1.40
CA PHE A 305 -19.20 -7.44 2.76
C PHE A 305 -19.38 -6.20 3.62
N TYR A 306 -20.11 -6.37 4.72
CA TYR A 306 -20.38 -5.29 5.66
C TYR A 306 -19.96 -5.68 7.06
N GLN A 307 -19.29 -4.76 7.75
CA GLN A 307 -18.94 -4.94 9.16
C GLN A 307 -19.62 -3.87 10.00
N PRO A 308 -20.36 -4.23 11.07
CA PRO A 308 -21.08 -3.26 11.87
C PRO A 308 -20.12 -2.35 12.66
N GLN A 309 -20.45 -1.06 12.68
CA GLN A 309 -19.91 -0.04 13.57
C GLN A 309 -20.95 0.24 14.64
N VAL A 310 -20.54 0.13 15.90
CA VAL A 310 -21.44 0.14 17.06
C VAL A 310 -21.08 1.32 17.95
N LYS A 311 -22.08 2.08 18.39
CA LYS A 311 -21.88 3.14 19.39
C LYS A 311 -21.45 2.52 20.72
N SER A 312 -20.48 3.13 21.38
CA SER A 312 -20.05 2.71 22.72
C SER A 312 -21.19 2.87 23.74
N GLU A 313 -21.98 3.92 23.59
CA GLU A 313 -23.17 4.15 24.40
C GLU A 313 -24.33 3.30 23.89
N GLY A 314 -24.79 2.37 24.69
CA GLY A 314 -25.94 1.51 24.39
C GLY A 314 -25.69 0.39 23.39
N TYR A 315 -24.51 0.32 22.79
CA TYR A 315 -24.12 -0.69 21.78
C TYR A 315 -25.09 -0.79 20.60
N HIS A 316 -25.67 0.34 20.19
CA HIS A 316 -26.57 0.42 19.05
C HIS A 316 -25.77 0.46 17.75
N LEU A 317 -26.36 -0.11 16.69
CA LEU A 317 -25.81 0.04 15.35
C LEU A 317 -25.71 1.52 14.99
N TYR A 318 -24.53 1.99 14.65
CA TYR A 318 -24.27 3.30 14.05
C TYR A 318 -24.31 3.22 12.54
N GLY A 319 -23.58 2.26 11.99
CA GLY A 319 -23.40 2.09 10.57
C GLY A 319 -22.72 0.79 10.20
N ALA A 320 -22.26 0.71 8.98
CA ALA A 320 -21.50 -0.42 8.49
C ALA A 320 -20.35 0.04 7.59
N GLU A 321 -19.19 -0.54 7.77
CA GLU A 321 -18.10 -0.41 6.82
C GLU A 321 -18.30 -1.36 5.64
N ALA A 322 -18.29 -0.80 4.42
CA ALA A 322 -18.38 -1.55 3.17
C ALA A 322 -16.98 -2.03 2.76
N LEU A 323 -16.80 -3.32 2.73
CA LEU A 323 -15.53 -3.99 2.51
C LEU A 323 -15.55 -4.75 1.18
N LEU A 324 -14.76 -4.29 0.23
CA LEU A 324 -14.65 -4.88 -1.10
C LEU A 324 -14.14 -6.33 -1.03
N ARG A 325 -14.77 -7.21 -1.80
CA ARG A 325 -14.41 -8.62 -1.98
C ARG A 325 -14.41 -8.95 -3.46
N TYR A 326 -13.59 -9.92 -3.81
CA TYR A 326 -13.49 -10.39 -5.19
C TYR A 326 -13.50 -11.92 -5.27
N LYS A 327 -14.30 -12.44 -6.17
CA LYS A 327 -14.34 -13.86 -6.53
C LYS A 327 -13.91 -14.02 -7.98
N SER A 328 -12.67 -14.43 -8.16
CA SER A 328 -12.10 -14.73 -9.48
C SER A 328 -12.85 -15.90 -10.13
N PRO A 329 -13.09 -15.87 -11.44
CA PRO A 329 -13.71 -16.97 -12.17
C PRO A 329 -12.94 -18.29 -12.07
N THR A 330 -11.60 -18.24 -12.00
CA THR A 330 -10.74 -19.42 -12.01
C THR A 330 -10.17 -19.77 -10.63
N LYS A 331 -9.87 -18.76 -9.80
CA LYS A 331 -9.17 -18.93 -8.51
C LYS A 331 -10.11 -18.93 -7.30
N GLY A 332 -11.43 -18.68 -7.50
CA GLY A 332 -12.40 -18.56 -6.42
C GLY A 332 -12.22 -17.27 -5.61
N VAL A 333 -12.44 -17.30 -4.29
CA VAL A 333 -12.33 -16.11 -3.43
C VAL A 333 -10.88 -15.67 -3.34
N VAL A 334 -10.62 -14.40 -3.69
CA VAL A 334 -9.32 -13.74 -3.59
C VAL A 334 -9.38 -12.72 -2.44
N PHE A 335 -8.37 -12.75 -1.56
CA PHE A 335 -8.32 -11.85 -0.41
C PHE A 335 -7.92 -10.41 -0.82
N PRO A 336 -8.40 -9.38 -0.10
CA PRO A 336 -8.13 -7.97 -0.40
C PRO A 336 -6.65 -7.62 -0.51
N ASP A 337 -5.80 -8.18 0.35
CA ASP A 337 -4.34 -8.00 0.36
C ASP A 337 -3.65 -8.43 -0.95
N LYS A 338 -4.31 -9.25 -1.77
CA LYS A 338 -3.79 -9.72 -3.06
C LYS A 338 -4.27 -8.89 -4.25
N PHE A 339 -5.51 -8.39 -4.24
CA PHE A 339 -6.04 -7.72 -5.42
C PHE A 339 -6.13 -6.19 -5.28
N ILE A 340 -6.30 -5.63 -4.08
CA ILE A 340 -6.34 -4.16 -3.89
C ILE A 340 -5.03 -3.51 -4.35
N PRO A 341 -3.82 -3.99 -3.97
CA PRO A 341 -2.58 -3.41 -4.48
C PRO A 341 -2.47 -3.45 -6.01
N LEU A 342 -2.96 -4.52 -6.67
CA LEU A 342 -2.98 -4.60 -8.12
C LEU A 342 -3.92 -3.56 -8.75
N LEU A 343 -5.06 -3.29 -8.11
CA LEU A 343 -5.98 -2.23 -8.54
C LEU A 343 -5.33 -0.85 -8.40
N GLU A 344 -4.62 -0.59 -7.30
CA GLU A 344 -3.92 0.67 -7.04
C GLU A 344 -2.76 0.89 -8.00
N ASP A 345 -1.85 -0.09 -8.13
CA ASP A 345 -0.68 -0.03 -9.02
C ASP A 345 -1.06 0.20 -10.50
N THR A 346 -2.27 -0.21 -10.89
CA THR A 346 -2.76 -0.09 -12.27
C THR A 346 -3.78 1.02 -12.49
N GLY A 347 -4.16 1.77 -11.44
CA GLY A 347 -5.19 2.80 -11.48
C GLY A 347 -6.62 2.24 -11.64
N LEU A 348 -6.80 0.92 -11.67
CA LEU A 348 -8.12 0.29 -11.77
C LEU A 348 -8.94 0.44 -10.48
N ILE A 349 -8.31 0.86 -9.39
CA ILE A 349 -9.00 1.19 -8.14
C ILE A 349 -10.00 2.34 -8.33
N CYS A 350 -9.75 3.28 -9.26
CA CYS A 350 -10.64 4.41 -9.51
C CYS A 350 -12.03 3.97 -9.99
N PRO A 351 -12.20 3.25 -11.10
CA PRO A 351 -13.51 2.78 -11.52
C PRO A 351 -14.15 1.77 -10.55
N VAL A 352 -13.35 0.91 -9.90
CA VAL A 352 -13.85 -0.05 -8.92
C VAL A 352 -14.34 0.67 -7.66
N GLY A 353 -13.63 1.68 -7.17
CA GLY A 353 -14.02 2.45 -6.00
C GLY A 353 -15.31 3.25 -6.21
N LEU A 354 -15.55 3.79 -7.40
CA LEU A 354 -16.83 4.43 -7.73
C LEU A 354 -17.98 3.42 -7.74
N TRP A 355 -17.76 2.23 -8.28
CA TRP A 355 -18.76 1.14 -8.22
C TRP A 355 -19.02 0.70 -6.77
N VAL A 356 -17.99 0.60 -5.91
CA VAL A 356 -18.14 0.32 -4.48
C VAL A 356 -19.02 1.37 -3.81
N LEU A 357 -18.74 2.64 -4.07
CA LEU A 357 -19.51 3.76 -3.52
C LEU A 357 -20.97 3.71 -3.94
N GLU A 358 -21.24 3.52 -5.24
CA GLU A 358 -22.60 3.42 -5.77
C GLU A 358 -23.36 2.27 -5.12
N THR A 359 -22.74 1.08 -5.06
CA THR A 359 -23.33 -0.12 -4.46
C THR A 359 -23.61 0.06 -2.98
N ALA A 360 -22.66 0.61 -2.22
CA ALA A 360 -22.79 0.84 -0.78
C ALA A 360 -23.92 1.86 -0.46
N LEU A 361 -24.02 2.91 -1.25
CA LEU A 361 -25.09 3.90 -1.09
C LEU A 361 -26.48 3.34 -1.44
N GLU A 362 -26.59 2.49 -2.47
CA GLU A 362 -27.84 1.78 -2.77
C GLU A 362 -28.27 0.88 -1.63
N ASP A 363 -27.33 0.17 -1.00
CA ASP A 363 -27.61 -0.69 0.15
C ASP A 363 -28.00 0.15 1.39
N CYS A 364 -27.25 1.19 1.69
CA CYS A 364 -27.58 2.15 2.75
C CYS A 364 -28.97 2.76 2.58
N LYS A 365 -29.36 3.14 1.35
CA LYS A 365 -30.68 3.67 1.04
C LYS A 365 -31.81 2.69 1.40
N ARG A 366 -31.60 1.40 1.18
CA ARG A 366 -32.55 0.36 1.58
C ARG A 366 -32.62 0.22 3.10
N TRP A 367 -31.51 0.21 3.78
CA TRP A 367 -31.43 0.14 5.24
C TRP A 367 -32.10 1.32 5.93
N ARG A 368 -31.91 2.53 5.41
CA ARG A 368 -32.51 3.75 5.93
C ARG A 368 -34.05 3.80 5.83
N GLN A 369 -34.67 2.90 5.07
CA GLN A 369 -36.14 2.75 5.09
C GLN A 369 -36.62 2.14 6.42
N THR A 370 -35.81 1.30 7.06
CA THR A 370 -36.11 0.65 8.34
C THR A 370 -35.44 1.39 9.51
N ASN A 371 -34.17 1.77 9.34
CA ASN A 371 -33.41 2.53 10.33
C ASN A 371 -32.87 3.83 9.67
N PRO A 372 -33.57 4.97 9.82
CA PRO A 372 -33.23 6.22 9.15
C PRO A 372 -31.86 6.80 9.46
N ASP A 373 -31.27 6.41 10.60
CA ASP A 373 -30.02 6.97 11.11
C ASP A 373 -28.79 6.10 10.77
N VAL A 374 -28.96 5.02 10.02
CA VAL A 374 -27.85 4.14 9.65
C VAL A 374 -26.92 4.84 8.65
N HIS A 375 -25.60 4.67 8.84
CA HIS A 375 -24.53 5.22 8.03
C HIS A 375 -23.83 4.10 7.26
N VAL A 376 -23.12 4.46 6.18
CA VAL A 376 -22.19 3.57 5.50
C VAL A 376 -20.83 4.24 5.35
N SER A 377 -19.78 3.50 5.68
CA SER A 377 -18.39 3.92 5.46
C SER A 377 -17.82 3.21 4.24
N VAL A 378 -17.07 3.95 3.42
CA VAL A 378 -16.43 3.44 2.19
C VAL A 378 -14.97 3.86 2.16
N ASN A 379 -14.09 2.90 1.95
CA ASN A 379 -12.66 3.12 1.81
C ASN A 379 -12.34 3.82 0.48
N VAL A 380 -11.49 4.85 0.53
CA VAL A 380 -10.99 5.59 -0.63
C VAL A 380 -9.48 5.50 -0.66
N SER A 381 -8.95 4.95 -1.76
CA SER A 381 -7.50 4.84 -1.96
C SER A 381 -6.88 6.22 -2.25
N TYR A 382 -5.61 6.38 -1.82
CA TYR A 382 -4.80 7.54 -2.18
C TYR A 382 -4.74 7.79 -3.69
N VAL A 383 -4.68 6.72 -4.51
CA VAL A 383 -4.68 6.82 -5.98
C VAL A 383 -5.94 7.51 -6.50
N GLN A 384 -7.10 7.25 -5.86
CA GLN A 384 -8.35 7.93 -6.22
C GLN A 384 -8.34 9.41 -5.81
N LEU A 385 -7.72 9.75 -4.68
CA LEU A 385 -7.61 11.14 -4.22
C LEU A 385 -6.75 12.03 -5.12
N GLU A 386 -5.86 11.45 -5.92
CA GLU A 386 -5.04 12.17 -6.90
C GLU A 386 -5.78 12.46 -8.22
N GLU A 387 -6.93 11.82 -8.47
CA GLU A 387 -7.72 12.06 -9.67
C GLU A 387 -8.44 13.42 -9.61
N GLU A 388 -8.33 14.19 -10.68
CA GLU A 388 -8.90 15.56 -10.76
C GLU A 388 -10.42 15.57 -10.57
N ASP A 389 -11.11 14.55 -11.06
CA ASP A 389 -12.57 14.46 -11.11
C ASP A 389 -13.19 13.75 -9.88
N ILE A 390 -12.39 13.18 -8.99
CA ILE A 390 -12.87 12.35 -7.85
C ILE A 390 -13.94 13.04 -7.00
N VAL A 391 -13.78 14.34 -6.78
CA VAL A 391 -14.73 15.09 -5.95
C VAL A 391 -16.10 15.16 -6.61
N ASP A 392 -16.12 15.45 -7.89
CA ASP A 392 -17.36 15.62 -8.64
C ASP A 392 -18.03 14.26 -8.87
N ASP A 393 -17.26 13.20 -9.13
CA ASP A 393 -17.76 11.83 -9.26
C ASP A 393 -18.46 11.35 -7.98
N VAL A 394 -17.83 11.53 -6.82
CA VAL A 394 -18.43 11.18 -5.51
C VAL A 394 -19.72 11.97 -5.25
N LEU A 395 -19.71 13.27 -5.54
CA LEU A 395 -20.90 14.13 -5.34
C LEU A 395 -22.05 13.76 -6.28
N ASP A 396 -21.76 13.41 -7.53
CA ASP A 396 -22.76 12.99 -8.50
C ASP A 396 -23.40 11.65 -8.11
N ILE A 397 -22.61 10.67 -7.63
CA ILE A 397 -23.12 9.40 -7.13
C ILE A 397 -23.97 9.61 -5.86
N LEU A 398 -23.52 10.42 -4.91
CA LEU A 398 -24.31 10.74 -3.72
C LEU A 398 -25.65 11.39 -4.10
N LYS A 399 -25.62 12.36 -5.00
CA LYS A 399 -26.83 13.03 -5.49
C LYS A 399 -27.78 12.08 -6.21
N ALA A 400 -27.26 11.17 -7.03
CA ALA A 400 -28.06 10.15 -7.71
C ALA A 400 -28.72 9.17 -6.72
N SER A 401 -28.04 8.82 -5.63
CA SER A 401 -28.61 7.98 -4.57
C SER A 401 -29.81 8.62 -3.87
N GLY A 402 -29.82 9.96 -3.80
CA GLY A 402 -30.83 10.74 -3.07
C GLY A 402 -30.70 10.69 -1.56
N LEU A 403 -29.56 10.20 -1.05
CA LEU A 403 -29.24 10.19 0.38
C LEU A 403 -28.66 11.55 0.82
N PRO A 404 -28.83 11.94 2.09
CA PRO A 404 -28.11 13.07 2.65
C PRO A 404 -26.62 12.72 2.84
N GLY A 405 -25.75 13.74 2.82
CA GLY A 405 -24.30 13.54 2.95
C GLY A 405 -23.89 12.84 4.24
N GLU A 406 -24.58 13.13 5.33
CA GLU A 406 -24.35 12.52 6.65
C GLU A 406 -24.56 10.99 6.67
N ALA A 407 -25.14 10.41 5.61
CA ALA A 407 -25.29 8.97 5.49
C ALA A 407 -23.99 8.27 5.03
N LEU A 408 -22.99 9.03 4.57
CA LEU A 408 -21.75 8.55 4.01
C LEU A 408 -20.55 9.05 4.80
N THR A 409 -19.67 8.12 5.17
CA THR A 409 -18.32 8.39 5.66
C THR A 409 -17.31 7.87 4.63
N LEU A 410 -16.37 8.70 4.23
CA LEU A 410 -15.24 8.28 3.38
C LEU A 410 -14.02 8.03 4.26
N GLU A 411 -13.49 6.81 4.20
CA GLU A 411 -12.34 6.38 4.99
C GLU A 411 -11.07 6.44 4.16
N VAL A 412 -10.06 7.15 4.63
CA VAL A 412 -8.76 7.30 3.98
C VAL A 412 -7.67 6.73 4.88
N THR A 413 -6.81 5.88 4.34
CA THR A 413 -5.74 5.28 5.13
C THR A 413 -4.64 6.29 5.46
N GLU A 414 -4.05 6.16 6.66
CA GLU A 414 -2.86 6.91 7.06
C GLU A 414 -1.65 6.45 6.26
N SER A 415 -1.41 7.00 5.07
CA SER A 415 -0.24 6.69 4.26
C SER A 415 0.79 7.81 4.27
N LYS A 416 2.07 7.48 4.01
CA LYS A 416 3.17 8.46 3.79
C LYS A 416 2.86 9.51 2.71
N GLN A 417 1.86 9.24 1.90
CA GLN A 417 1.50 10.04 0.74
C GLN A 417 0.57 11.21 1.10
N LEU A 418 -0.13 11.16 2.25
CA LEU A 418 -0.94 12.28 2.75
C LEU A 418 -0.09 13.49 3.26
N GLN A 419 1.06 13.77 2.64
CA GLN A 419 1.93 14.88 3.05
C GLN A 419 1.51 16.23 2.46
N ASP A 420 0.69 16.25 1.42
CA ASP A 420 0.12 17.47 0.85
C ASP A 420 -1.23 17.81 1.52
N PHE A 421 -1.18 18.23 2.79
CA PHE A 421 -2.36 18.59 3.57
C PHE A 421 -3.20 19.70 2.93
N VAL A 422 -2.59 20.59 2.14
CA VAL A 422 -3.32 21.70 1.51
C VAL A 422 -4.26 21.12 0.45
N HIS A 423 -3.74 20.27 -0.43
CA HIS A 423 -4.52 19.65 -1.48
C HIS A 423 -5.65 18.77 -0.91
N PHE A 424 -5.32 17.86 0.03
CA PHE A 424 -6.33 16.97 0.59
C PHE A 424 -7.41 17.70 1.41
N ASN A 425 -7.05 18.74 2.15
CA ASN A 425 -8.03 19.56 2.84
C ASN A 425 -8.96 20.29 1.88
N GLU A 426 -8.51 20.69 0.69
CA GLU A 426 -9.40 21.27 -0.35
C GLU A 426 -10.40 20.24 -0.86
N VAL A 427 -9.99 19.01 -1.11
CA VAL A 427 -10.86 17.88 -1.48
C VAL A 427 -11.89 17.60 -0.37
N PHE A 428 -11.41 17.41 0.86
CA PHE A 428 -12.26 17.10 2.02
C PHE A 428 -13.28 18.22 2.30
N GLU A 429 -12.89 19.48 2.22
CA GLU A 429 -13.77 20.62 2.39
C GLU A 429 -14.92 20.64 1.36
N ARG A 430 -14.67 20.22 0.12
CA ARG A 430 -15.72 20.13 -0.90
C ARG A 430 -16.74 19.05 -0.54
N TRP A 431 -16.31 17.87 -0.10
CA TRP A 431 -17.18 16.79 0.35
C TRP A 431 -17.95 17.18 1.63
N LYS A 432 -17.27 17.73 2.63
CA LYS A 432 -17.88 18.15 3.90
C LYS A 432 -18.96 19.20 3.74
N LYS A 433 -18.91 20.08 2.73
CA LYS A 433 -19.98 21.05 2.44
C LYS A 433 -21.30 20.38 2.10
N THR A 434 -21.32 19.14 1.69
CA THR A 434 -22.54 18.36 1.40
C THR A 434 -22.98 17.48 2.57
N GLY A 435 -22.23 17.49 3.68
CA GLY A 435 -22.50 16.70 4.87
C GLY A 435 -21.75 15.35 4.89
N ILE A 436 -20.97 15.01 3.85
CA ILE A 436 -20.12 13.80 3.88
C ILE A 436 -19.10 13.92 5.00
N GLU A 437 -18.92 12.86 5.76
CA GLU A 437 -17.94 12.76 6.83
C GLU A 437 -16.66 12.10 6.33
N ILE A 438 -15.52 12.54 6.89
CA ILE A 438 -14.19 12.01 6.53
C ILE A 438 -13.59 11.33 7.77
N SER A 439 -13.17 10.08 7.60
CA SER A 439 -12.48 9.29 8.61
C SER A 439 -11.05 8.96 8.18
N VAL A 440 -10.10 9.03 9.10
CA VAL A 440 -8.72 8.53 8.88
C VAL A 440 -8.60 7.14 9.48
N ASP A 441 -8.24 6.19 8.63
CA ASP A 441 -8.08 4.78 8.99
C ASP A 441 -6.65 4.42 9.37
N ASP A 442 -6.47 3.28 10.09
CA ASP A 442 -5.19 2.74 10.56
C ASP A 442 -4.35 3.73 11.42
N PHE A 443 -5.01 4.65 12.15
CA PHE A 443 -4.32 5.69 12.90
C PHE A 443 -3.37 5.10 13.95
N GLY A 444 -2.10 5.50 13.86
CA GLY A 444 -1.04 5.10 14.80
C GLY A 444 -0.06 4.06 14.26
N THR A 445 -0.32 3.44 13.11
CA THR A 445 0.55 2.38 12.54
C THR A 445 1.66 2.94 11.66
N GLY A 446 1.53 4.19 11.22
CA GLY A 446 2.45 4.84 10.29
C GLY A 446 3.36 5.89 10.92
N TYR A 447 3.59 6.97 10.20
CA TYR A 447 4.36 8.14 10.65
C TYR A 447 3.51 9.12 11.46
N SER A 448 2.54 8.63 12.22
CA SER A 448 1.60 9.42 13.00
C SER A 448 2.32 10.38 13.94
N SER A 449 2.56 11.59 13.47
CA SER A 449 2.72 12.65 14.44
C SER A 449 1.32 13.16 14.80
N LEU A 450 1.04 13.32 16.08
CA LEU A 450 -0.16 14.00 16.58
C LEU A 450 -0.39 15.39 15.93
N ALA A 451 0.60 15.89 15.18
CA ALA A 451 0.51 17.06 14.34
C ALA A 451 -0.54 16.91 13.21
N TYR A 452 -0.76 15.70 12.69
CA TYR A 452 -1.77 15.44 11.65
C TYR A 452 -3.19 15.77 12.11
N LEU A 453 -3.54 15.46 13.36
CA LEU A 453 -4.86 15.78 13.92
C LEU A 453 -5.15 17.29 13.91
N LYS A 454 -4.12 18.11 13.93
CA LYS A 454 -4.25 19.58 13.88
C LYS A 454 -4.38 20.10 12.45
N GLU A 455 -3.73 19.45 11.50
CA GLU A 455 -3.60 19.92 10.11
C GLU A 455 -4.70 19.37 9.19
N LEU A 456 -5.15 18.11 9.41
CA LEU A 456 -6.23 17.50 8.64
C LEU A 456 -7.61 17.86 9.17
N ARG A 457 -8.51 18.21 8.26
CA ARG A 457 -9.90 18.58 8.58
C ARG A 457 -10.83 17.38 8.47
N VAL A 458 -10.65 16.43 9.37
CA VAL A 458 -11.41 15.19 9.43
C VAL A 458 -12.46 15.20 10.53
N ASP A 459 -13.45 14.30 10.44
CA ASP A 459 -14.55 14.18 11.39
C ASP A 459 -14.36 13.02 12.35
N GLU A 460 -13.57 12.01 11.90
CA GLU A 460 -13.34 10.79 12.64
C GLU A 460 -11.91 10.25 12.43
N ILE A 461 -11.41 9.53 13.43
CA ILE A 461 -10.21 8.69 13.33
C ILE A 461 -10.53 7.29 13.82
N LYS A 462 -9.95 6.27 13.14
CA LYS A 462 -10.07 4.87 13.50
C LYS A 462 -8.75 4.40 14.11
N ILE A 463 -8.78 4.02 15.38
CA ILE A 463 -7.61 3.49 16.08
C ILE A 463 -7.46 2.03 15.72
N ASP A 464 -6.29 1.69 15.15
CA ASP A 464 -5.99 0.34 14.68
C ASP A 464 -6.01 -0.71 15.80
N ARG A 465 -6.36 -1.92 15.42
CA ARG A 465 -6.41 -3.13 16.26
C ARG A 465 -5.15 -3.34 17.12
N CYS A 466 -3.96 -2.98 16.64
CA CYS A 466 -2.72 -3.21 17.38
C CYS A 466 -2.68 -2.47 18.73
N PHE A 467 -3.42 -1.38 18.86
CA PHE A 467 -3.54 -0.62 20.11
C PHE A 467 -4.73 -1.05 20.97
N VAL A 468 -5.73 -1.68 20.37
CA VAL A 468 -6.94 -2.16 21.05
C VAL A 468 -6.72 -3.56 21.62
N SER A 469 -6.03 -4.45 20.88
CA SER A 469 -5.80 -5.82 21.30
C SER A 469 -5.03 -5.90 22.61
N GLY A 470 -5.65 -6.50 23.61
CA GLY A 470 -5.05 -6.67 24.95
C GLY A 470 -4.92 -5.41 25.77
N ILE A 471 -5.64 -4.33 25.43
CA ILE A 471 -5.59 -3.03 26.10
C ILE A 471 -5.81 -3.13 27.62
N GLN A 472 -6.59 -4.11 28.10
CA GLN A 472 -6.85 -4.36 29.51
C GLN A 472 -5.60 -4.80 30.30
N PHE A 473 -4.53 -5.25 29.62
CA PHE A 473 -3.28 -5.69 30.23
C PHE A 473 -2.08 -4.79 29.85
N ALA A 474 -2.19 -4.07 28.73
CA ALA A 474 -1.10 -3.26 28.18
C ALA A 474 -1.25 -1.79 28.62
N SER A 475 -0.58 -1.38 29.70
CA SER A 475 -0.64 0.01 30.19
C SER A 475 -0.23 1.03 29.13
N TYR A 476 0.70 0.70 28.25
CA TYR A 476 1.10 1.57 27.14
C TYR A 476 -0.07 1.84 26.17
N ASN A 477 -0.76 0.79 25.73
CA ASN A 477 -1.90 0.90 24.83
C ASN A 477 -3.03 1.69 25.48
N TYR A 478 -3.32 1.42 26.77
CA TYR A 478 -4.31 2.16 27.54
C TYR A 478 -4.03 3.66 27.55
N HIS A 479 -2.81 4.06 27.92
CA HIS A 479 -2.44 5.48 27.94
C HIS A 479 -2.40 6.12 26.55
N LEU A 480 -1.97 5.37 25.53
CA LEU A 480 -1.97 5.87 24.17
C LEU A 480 -3.40 6.15 23.69
N VAL A 481 -4.29 5.17 23.81
CA VAL A 481 -5.70 5.31 23.40
C VAL A 481 -6.37 6.44 24.22
N SER A 482 -6.15 6.49 25.54
CA SER A 482 -6.70 7.54 26.41
C SER A 482 -6.24 8.94 25.96
N ASN A 483 -4.96 9.12 25.65
CA ASN A 483 -4.43 10.41 25.20
C ASN A 483 -4.98 10.80 23.82
N VAL A 484 -5.11 9.83 22.89
CA VAL A 484 -5.70 10.08 21.57
C VAL A 484 -7.17 10.50 21.72
N LEU A 485 -7.94 9.82 22.57
CA LEU A 485 -9.34 10.17 22.84
C LEU A 485 -9.48 11.58 23.41
N GLU A 486 -8.61 11.99 24.34
CA GLU A 486 -8.61 13.33 24.91
C GLU A 486 -8.31 14.40 23.85
N LEU A 487 -7.27 14.18 23.03
CA LEU A 487 -6.90 15.10 21.96
C LEU A 487 -7.97 15.20 20.87
N ALA A 488 -8.55 14.07 20.47
CA ALA A 488 -9.62 14.02 19.49
C ALA A 488 -10.87 14.78 19.98
N LYS A 489 -11.20 14.62 21.27
CA LYS A 489 -12.31 15.36 21.92
C LYS A 489 -12.07 16.88 21.88
N ASP A 490 -10.86 17.32 22.18
CA ASP A 490 -10.50 18.75 22.13
C ASP A 490 -10.56 19.30 20.70
N ALA A 491 -10.27 18.45 19.70
CA ALA A 491 -10.37 18.79 18.29
C ALA A 491 -11.80 18.62 17.70
N ASN A 492 -12.78 18.14 18.51
CA ASN A 492 -14.12 17.78 18.07
C ASN A 492 -14.12 16.70 16.97
N ILE A 493 -13.20 15.72 17.09
CA ILE A 493 -13.06 14.57 16.20
C ILE A 493 -13.59 13.33 16.94
N ARG A 494 -14.41 12.52 16.27
CA ARG A 494 -14.87 11.24 16.81
C ARG A 494 -13.78 10.19 16.71
N VAL A 495 -13.86 9.18 17.58
CA VAL A 495 -12.92 8.06 17.56
C VAL A 495 -13.69 6.75 17.44
N CYS A 496 -13.32 5.94 16.45
CA CYS A 496 -13.70 4.54 16.31
C CYS A 496 -12.53 3.66 16.76
N CYS A 497 -12.76 2.72 17.66
CA CYS A 497 -11.74 1.73 18.05
C CYS A 497 -11.99 0.42 17.31
N GLU A 498 -10.99 -0.02 16.54
CA GLU A 498 -11.08 -1.21 15.71
C GLU A 498 -10.53 -2.48 16.36
N GLY A 499 -10.90 -3.62 15.79
CA GLY A 499 -10.38 -4.92 16.21
C GLY A 499 -10.78 -5.33 17.62
N VAL A 500 -11.93 -4.87 18.09
CA VAL A 500 -12.48 -5.32 19.38
C VAL A 500 -12.91 -6.77 19.26
N GLU A 501 -12.18 -7.67 19.92
CA GLU A 501 -12.45 -9.12 19.88
C GLU A 501 -12.96 -9.67 21.21
N LYS A 502 -12.66 -8.98 22.31
CA LYS A 502 -12.94 -9.45 23.67
C LYS A 502 -13.81 -8.47 24.43
N LYS A 503 -14.59 -9.00 25.36
CA LYS A 503 -15.43 -8.18 26.24
C LYS A 503 -14.63 -7.28 27.16
N GLU A 504 -13.47 -7.75 27.60
CA GLU A 504 -12.56 -7.01 28.44
C GLU A 504 -12.00 -5.76 27.71
N GLU A 505 -11.75 -5.88 26.41
CA GLU A 505 -11.35 -4.76 25.55
C GLU A 505 -12.50 -3.75 25.41
N MET A 506 -13.68 -4.25 25.03
CA MET A 506 -14.90 -3.42 24.95
C MET A 506 -15.18 -2.65 26.24
N LYS A 507 -14.98 -3.32 27.39
CA LYS A 507 -15.18 -2.71 28.69
C LYS A 507 -14.25 -1.54 28.95
N VAL A 508 -12.94 -1.71 28.70
CA VAL A 508 -11.93 -0.65 28.86
C VAL A 508 -12.23 0.53 27.93
N LEU A 509 -12.60 0.24 26.67
CA LEU A 509 -12.95 1.27 25.69
C LEU A 509 -14.22 2.02 26.08
N GLY A 510 -15.21 1.34 26.68
CA GLY A 510 -16.40 1.96 27.25
C GLY A 510 -16.05 2.90 28.43
N GLU A 511 -15.17 2.46 29.34
CA GLU A 511 -14.67 3.28 30.46
C GLU A 511 -13.91 4.53 29.96
N LEU A 512 -13.23 4.44 28.83
CA LEU A 512 -12.53 5.54 28.16
C LEU A 512 -13.49 6.46 27.36
N ASN A 513 -14.79 6.15 27.29
CA ASN A 513 -15.81 6.91 26.56
C ASN A 513 -15.47 7.06 25.06
N THR A 514 -15.01 5.99 24.42
CA THR A 514 -14.85 5.97 22.96
C THR A 514 -16.20 6.17 22.27
N TYR A 515 -16.24 6.73 21.05
CA TYR A 515 -17.50 7.02 20.39
C TYR A 515 -18.05 5.79 19.64
N LEU A 516 -17.21 5.14 18.84
CA LEU A 516 -17.55 3.93 18.07
C LEU A 516 -16.61 2.78 18.40
N MET A 517 -17.10 1.60 18.21
CA MET A 517 -16.35 0.35 18.29
C MET A 517 -16.67 -0.52 17.08
N GLN A 518 -15.65 -1.20 16.57
CA GLN A 518 -15.77 -2.18 15.47
C GLN A 518 -14.88 -3.36 15.77
N GLY A 519 -15.33 -4.58 15.44
CA GLY A 519 -14.51 -5.77 15.63
C GLY A 519 -15.31 -7.07 15.65
N TYR A 520 -14.57 -8.18 15.72
CA TYR A 520 -15.15 -9.54 15.67
C TYR A 520 -16.00 -9.88 16.89
N LEU A 521 -15.92 -9.10 17.95
CA LEU A 521 -16.81 -9.23 19.09
C LEU A 521 -18.27 -8.99 18.67
N PHE A 522 -18.51 -8.02 17.79
CA PHE A 522 -19.83 -7.68 17.27
C PHE A 522 -20.20 -8.54 16.09
N SER A 523 -19.39 -8.48 15.01
CA SER A 523 -19.47 -9.37 13.85
C SER A 523 -18.15 -9.35 13.05
N LYS A 524 -17.84 -10.48 12.41
CA LYS A 524 -16.91 -10.46 11.27
C LYS A 524 -17.58 -9.77 10.09
N PRO A 525 -16.81 -9.26 9.12
CA PRO A 525 -17.37 -8.85 7.84
C PRO A 525 -18.23 -9.96 7.26
N CYS A 526 -19.48 -9.67 6.97
CA CYS A 526 -20.46 -10.66 6.48
C CYS A 526 -21.14 -10.19 5.19
N PRO A 527 -21.72 -11.11 4.40
CA PRO A 527 -22.50 -10.75 3.22
C PRO A 527 -23.67 -9.84 3.58
N LYS A 528 -24.11 -9.03 2.61
CA LYS A 528 -25.22 -8.08 2.77
C LYS A 528 -26.47 -8.70 3.38
N GLU A 529 -26.92 -9.85 2.88
CA GLU A 529 -28.14 -10.52 3.34
C GLU A 529 -28.03 -10.94 4.82
N GLU A 530 -26.84 -11.35 5.23
CA GLU A 530 -26.56 -11.70 6.62
C GLU A 530 -26.56 -10.44 7.49
N PHE A 531 -25.90 -9.36 7.04
CA PHE A 531 -25.91 -8.08 7.73
C PHE A 531 -27.32 -7.52 7.89
N GLU A 532 -28.12 -7.51 6.82
CA GLU A 532 -29.51 -7.05 6.84
C GLU A 532 -30.37 -7.86 7.84
N ASN A 533 -30.21 -9.19 7.87
CA ASN A 533 -30.95 -10.03 8.79
C ASN A 533 -30.55 -9.78 10.25
N LEU A 534 -29.25 -9.55 10.52
CA LEU A 534 -28.74 -9.36 11.88
C LEU A 534 -29.05 -7.98 12.44
N TYR A 535 -28.97 -6.92 11.61
CA TYR A 535 -28.93 -5.55 12.09
C TYR A 535 -30.07 -4.65 11.59
N ILE A 536 -30.73 -5.01 10.49
CA ILE A 536 -31.73 -4.12 9.85
C ILE A 536 -33.15 -4.68 9.96
N ASN A 537 -33.36 -5.94 9.52
CA ASN A 537 -34.70 -6.49 9.31
C ASN A 537 -35.41 -6.93 10.59
N ASN A 538 -34.70 -7.24 11.65
CA ASN A 538 -35.30 -7.74 12.89
C ASN A 538 -35.92 -6.66 13.77
N GLY A 539 -35.92 -5.39 13.33
CA GLY A 539 -36.51 -4.26 14.08
C GLY A 539 -35.85 -3.97 15.43
N GLU A 540 -34.77 -4.67 15.71
CA GLU A 540 -34.01 -4.59 16.95
C GLU A 540 -32.54 -4.39 16.62
N PRO A 541 -32.06 -3.13 16.59
CA PRO A 541 -30.66 -2.80 16.21
C PRO A 541 -29.59 -3.34 17.17
N GLU A 542 -29.93 -4.30 18.03
CA GLU A 542 -29.15 -4.62 19.24
C GLU A 542 -28.77 -6.10 19.38
N TYR A 543 -28.92 -6.92 18.34
CA TYR A 543 -28.82 -8.38 18.50
C TYR A 543 -27.50 -8.85 19.14
N TYR A 544 -26.37 -8.26 18.75
CA TYR A 544 -25.07 -8.64 19.33
C TYR A 544 -24.77 -7.93 20.66
N GLY A 545 -25.17 -6.69 20.83
CA GLY A 545 -25.12 -6.00 22.11
C GLY A 545 -25.92 -6.76 23.19
N ARG A 546 -27.05 -7.37 22.82
CA ARG A 546 -27.87 -8.18 23.73
C ARG A 546 -27.16 -9.43 24.23
N LEU A 547 -26.50 -10.21 23.37
CA LEU A 547 -25.75 -11.39 23.79
C LEU A 547 -24.60 -11.04 24.73
N GLN A 548 -23.90 -9.96 24.47
CA GLN A 548 -22.78 -9.48 25.28
C GLN A 548 -23.25 -8.90 26.61
N LEU A 549 -24.31 -8.11 26.59
CA LEU A 549 -24.98 -7.61 27.80
C LEU A 549 -25.59 -8.76 28.61
N ALA A 550 -26.11 -9.77 27.93
CA ALA A 550 -26.62 -10.97 28.59
C ALA A 550 -25.56 -11.66 29.45
N GLU A 551 -24.37 -11.85 28.91
CA GLU A 551 -23.27 -12.45 29.68
C GLU A 551 -22.73 -11.49 30.76
N PHE A 552 -22.70 -10.19 30.49
CA PHE A 552 -22.33 -9.17 31.45
C PHE A 552 -23.31 -9.18 32.66
N TRP A 553 -24.62 -9.17 32.39
CA TRP A 553 -25.63 -9.26 33.45
C TRP A 553 -25.53 -10.58 34.22
N LYS A 554 -25.19 -11.69 33.50
CA LYS A 554 -24.95 -12.99 34.15
C LYS A 554 -23.75 -12.93 35.12
N ASP A 555 -22.66 -12.29 34.75
CA ASP A 555 -21.47 -12.13 35.62
C ASP A 555 -21.75 -11.18 36.80
N MET A 556 -22.50 -10.11 36.57
CA MET A 556 -22.93 -9.20 37.64
C MET A 556 -23.85 -9.87 38.64
N ILE A 557 -24.85 -10.64 38.17
CA ILE A 557 -25.80 -11.36 39.00
C ILE A 557 -25.12 -12.48 39.80
N LEU A 558 -24.14 -13.19 39.20
CA LEU A 558 -23.38 -14.23 39.87
C LEU A 558 -22.35 -13.69 40.87
N GLY A 559 -22.33 -12.38 41.10
CA GLY A 559 -21.43 -11.73 42.09
C GLY A 559 -19.95 -11.77 41.69
N ARG A 560 -19.66 -12.04 40.44
CA ARG A 560 -18.31 -11.91 39.87
C ARG A 560 -18.05 -10.40 39.76
N LYS A 561 -17.25 -9.84 40.64
CA LYS A 561 -16.99 -8.39 40.76
C LYS A 561 -16.69 -7.76 39.39
N SER A 562 -17.58 -6.89 38.94
CA SER A 562 -17.37 -6.00 37.81
C SER A 562 -17.38 -4.56 38.38
N THR A 563 -16.40 -3.79 38.04
CA THR A 563 -16.24 -2.38 38.44
C THR A 563 -17.21 -1.43 37.76
N LEU A 564 -17.95 -1.89 36.74
CA LEU A 564 -18.86 -1.09 35.90
C LEU A 564 -20.30 -0.96 36.43
N ALA A 565 -20.59 -1.32 37.69
CA ALA A 565 -21.95 -1.41 38.17
C ALA A 565 -22.71 -0.04 38.24
N GLU A 566 -22.00 1.09 38.23
CA GLU A 566 -22.60 2.39 38.38
C GLU A 566 -22.99 3.10 37.06
N GLU A 567 -22.29 2.83 35.94
CA GLU A 567 -22.53 3.53 34.69
C GLU A 567 -23.47 2.82 33.72
N GLN A 568 -23.77 1.54 33.96
CA GLN A 568 -24.54 0.69 33.02
C GLN A 568 -26.05 0.75 33.22
N THR A 569 -26.49 1.57 34.09
CA THR A 569 -27.92 1.91 34.25
C THR A 569 -28.47 2.51 32.94
N VAL A 570 -27.62 3.21 32.16
CA VAL A 570 -27.99 3.84 30.88
C VAL A 570 -28.29 2.79 29.81
N VAL A 571 -27.54 1.69 29.78
CA VAL A 571 -27.72 0.63 28.77
C VAL A 571 -29.01 -0.17 29.00
N ALA A 572 -29.41 -0.35 30.22
CA ALA A 572 -30.66 -1.03 30.55
C ALA A 572 -31.92 -0.24 30.18
N GLU A 573 -31.79 1.08 29.97
CA GLU A 573 -32.93 1.95 29.64
C GLU A 573 -33.55 1.67 28.27
N ASN A 574 -32.78 1.08 27.35
CA ASN A 574 -33.18 0.95 25.95
C ASN A 574 -33.64 -0.46 25.54
N MET A 575 -33.73 -1.39 26.48
CA MET A 575 -34.04 -2.79 26.16
C MET A 575 -35.43 -3.24 26.65
N ARG A 576 -36.20 -3.88 25.76
CA ARG A 576 -37.29 -4.73 26.17
C ARG A 576 -36.76 -6.04 26.74
N LEU A 577 -37.05 -6.33 28.00
CA LEU A 577 -36.57 -7.48 28.74
C LEU A 577 -37.14 -8.84 28.26
N THR A 578 -38.24 -8.85 27.51
CA THR A 578 -38.99 -10.05 27.18
C THR A 578 -38.22 -11.16 26.45
N ASN A 579 -37.32 -10.81 25.51
CA ASN A 579 -36.51 -11.83 24.81
C ASN A 579 -35.14 -12.06 25.45
N PHE A 580 -34.67 -11.10 26.18
CA PHE A 580 -33.40 -11.08 26.85
C PHE A 580 -33.36 -12.02 28.06
N CYS A 581 -34.42 -11.99 28.87
CA CYS A 581 -34.54 -12.83 30.06
C CYS A 581 -34.58 -14.33 29.77
N GLN A 582 -35.05 -14.78 28.59
CA GLN A 582 -35.14 -16.19 28.27
C GLN A 582 -33.77 -16.88 28.14
N ALA A 583 -32.78 -16.21 27.58
CA ALA A 583 -31.45 -16.82 27.38
C ALA A 583 -30.58 -16.72 28.64
N LEU A 584 -30.77 -15.65 29.44
CA LEU A 584 -29.96 -15.34 30.63
C LEU A 584 -30.40 -16.05 31.90
N LEU A 585 -31.71 -16.15 32.06
CA LEU A 585 -32.32 -16.50 33.33
C LEU A 585 -32.71 -17.95 33.43
N SER A 586 -32.48 -18.76 32.35
CA SER A 586 -32.71 -20.20 32.38
C SER A 586 -31.97 -20.94 33.51
N ASP A 587 -30.84 -20.37 33.92
CA ASP A 587 -29.99 -20.91 34.99
C ASP A 587 -30.17 -20.22 36.36
N MET A 588 -31.12 -19.27 36.49
CA MET A 588 -31.35 -18.55 37.75
C MET A 588 -32.34 -19.26 38.63
N VAL A 589 -32.11 -19.18 39.91
CA VAL A 589 -32.95 -19.78 40.93
C VAL A 589 -34.37 -19.18 40.91
N ALA A 590 -34.50 -17.86 40.70
CA ALA A 590 -35.79 -17.18 40.60
C ALA A 590 -35.68 -15.79 39.95
N TYR A 591 -36.61 -15.48 39.04
CA TYR A 591 -36.70 -14.13 38.45
C TYR A 591 -38.13 -13.75 38.07
N ALA A 592 -38.43 -12.44 37.98
CA ALA A 592 -39.67 -11.92 37.42
C ALA A 592 -39.48 -10.60 36.69
N GLU A 593 -40.20 -10.43 35.60
CA GLU A 593 -40.29 -9.20 34.80
C GLU A 593 -41.63 -8.50 35.13
N LEU A 594 -41.58 -7.19 35.38
CA LEU A 594 -42.74 -6.41 35.79
C LEU A 594 -42.96 -5.23 34.88
N ASP A 595 -44.20 -4.98 34.47
CA ASP A 595 -44.65 -3.68 33.97
C ASP A 595 -45.04 -2.82 35.20
N ILE A 596 -44.25 -1.79 35.51
CA ILE A 596 -44.46 -0.98 36.73
C ILE A 596 -45.71 -0.13 36.60
N GLU A 597 -46.01 0.37 35.38
CA GLU A 597 -47.16 1.29 35.22
C GLU A 597 -48.52 0.53 35.28
N LYS A 598 -48.51 -0.72 34.90
CA LYS A 598 -49.71 -1.58 34.98
C LYS A 598 -49.77 -2.42 36.25
N GLY A 599 -48.69 -2.43 37.03
CA GLY A 599 -48.58 -3.28 38.25
C GLY A 599 -48.68 -4.78 37.92
N GLN A 600 -48.26 -5.19 36.69
CA GLN A 600 -48.45 -6.55 36.21
C GLN A 600 -47.11 -7.26 36.08
N ILE A 601 -47.09 -8.52 36.48
CA ILE A 601 -46.00 -9.47 36.18
C ILE A 601 -46.15 -9.92 34.72
N LEU A 602 -45.16 -9.62 33.92
CA LEU A 602 -45.13 -10.00 32.50
C LEU A 602 -44.62 -11.43 32.32
N LYS A 603 -43.62 -11.82 33.12
CA LYS A 603 -42.98 -13.13 33.02
C LYS A 603 -42.34 -13.53 34.32
N THR A 604 -42.25 -14.81 34.58
CA THR A 604 -41.50 -15.42 35.69
C THR A 604 -40.64 -16.57 35.21
N GLY A 605 -39.65 -16.96 36.02
CA GLY A 605 -38.82 -18.13 35.77
C GLY A 605 -38.20 -18.70 37.04
N GLY A 606 -37.64 -19.89 36.95
CA GLY A 606 -37.11 -20.60 38.10
C GLY A 606 -38.17 -20.99 39.12
N ILE A 607 -37.88 -20.90 40.37
CA ILE A 607 -38.84 -21.25 41.46
C ILE A 607 -40.08 -20.35 41.45
N TRP A 608 -40.02 -19.14 40.88
CA TRP A 608 -41.16 -18.20 40.83
C TRP A 608 -42.14 -18.52 39.70
N ASP A 609 -41.85 -19.47 38.82
CA ASP A 609 -42.84 -20.00 37.89
C ASP A 609 -43.99 -20.77 38.58
N LYS A 610 -43.69 -21.30 39.77
CA LYS A 610 -44.65 -22.08 40.58
C LYS A 610 -45.30 -21.23 41.71
N ASP A 611 -44.58 -20.24 42.19
CA ASP A 611 -45.05 -19.35 43.25
C ASP A 611 -44.71 -17.87 42.96
N VAL A 612 -45.76 -17.13 42.56
CA VAL A 612 -45.66 -15.70 42.22
C VAL A 612 -45.95 -14.78 43.42
N THR A 613 -46.01 -15.33 44.65
CA THR A 613 -46.37 -14.55 45.83
C THR A 613 -45.33 -13.52 46.21
N LEU A 614 -44.05 -13.89 46.09
CA LEU A 614 -42.94 -12.98 46.37
C LEU A 614 -42.83 -11.86 45.34
N PRO A 615 -42.83 -12.11 44.02
CA PRO A 615 -42.91 -11.05 43.02
C PRO A 615 -44.06 -10.08 43.24
N LYS A 616 -45.26 -10.55 43.56
CA LYS A 616 -46.41 -9.71 43.85
C LYS A 616 -46.22 -8.80 45.08
N LYS A 617 -45.56 -9.30 46.13
CA LYS A 617 -45.21 -8.45 47.31
C LYS A 617 -44.24 -7.36 46.94
N VAL A 618 -43.24 -7.64 46.07
CA VAL A 618 -42.32 -6.63 45.61
C VAL A 618 -43.03 -5.59 44.76
N VAL A 619 -43.94 -5.97 43.86
CA VAL A 619 -44.78 -5.04 43.08
C VAL A 619 -45.51 -4.06 44.02
N SER A 620 -46.15 -4.54 45.04
CA SER A 620 -46.88 -3.69 45.97
C SER A 620 -45.96 -2.77 46.78
N LEU A 621 -44.72 -3.14 46.99
CA LEU A 621 -43.71 -2.26 47.62
C LEU A 621 -43.19 -1.19 46.64
N LEU A 622 -43.09 -1.53 45.34
CA LEU A 622 -42.68 -0.59 44.28
C LEU A 622 -43.76 0.48 44.03
N GLU A 623 -45.04 0.10 44.10
CA GLU A 623 -46.18 1.02 43.94
C GLU A 623 -46.27 2.05 45.07
N GLN A 624 -45.80 1.70 46.28
CA GLN A 624 -45.91 2.55 47.49
C GLN A 624 -44.77 3.59 47.66
N LYS A 625 -43.72 3.51 46.87
CA LYS A 625 -42.56 4.40 46.95
C LYS A 625 -42.50 5.34 45.77
N GLU A 626 -42.32 6.65 46.00
CA GLU A 626 -41.94 7.63 44.98
C GLU A 626 -40.55 7.30 44.46
N TRP A 627 -40.50 6.61 43.34
CA TRP A 627 -39.27 6.27 42.61
C TRP A 627 -39.02 7.37 41.57
N GLU A 628 -38.96 8.63 42.01
CA GLU A 628 -38.61 9.71 41.10
C GLU A 628 -37.12 9.63 40.76
N ASN A 629 -36.82 9.41 39.48
CA ASN A 629 -35.55 9.63 38.80
C ASN A 629 -34.30 8.80 39.19
N GLU A 630 -34.41 7.68 39.89
CA GLU A 630 -33.23 6.85 40.13
C GLU A 630 -33.21 5.55 39.29
N GLN A 631 -32.37 5.54 38.29
CA GLN A 631 -32.00 4.37 37.45
C GLN A 631 -30.99 3.50 38.19
N VAL A 632 -31.26 2.98 39.35
CA VAL A 632 -30.29 2.21 40.15
C VAL A 632 -30.85 0.85 40.51
N ALA A 633 -29.99 -0.16 40.41
CA ALA A 633 -30.28 -1.46 41.01
C ALA A 633 -30.36 -1.32 42.54
N ARG A 634 -31.47 -1.73 43.12
CA ARG A 634 -31.65 -1.71 44.56
C ARG A 634 -31.88 -3.09 45.11
N ARG A 635 -31.26 -3.35 46.25
CA ARG A 635 -31.53 -4.53 47.06
C ARG A 635 -32.69 -4.24 48.00
N ILE A 636 -33.73 -5.09 47.94
CA ILE A 636 -34.89 -5.00 48.81
C ILE A 636 -34.97 -6.34 49.58
N THR A 637 -35.14 -6.21 50.90
CA THR A 637 -35.40 -7.37 51.77
C THR A 637 -36.88 -7.53 51.94
N VAL A 638 -37.41 -8.71 51.68
CA VAL A 638 -38.85 -9.05 51.78
C VAL A 638 -39.04 -10.25 52.67
N ASP A 639 -39.91 -10.12 53.66
CA ASP A 639 -40.33 -11.27 54.47
C ASP A 639 -41.21 -12.20 53.67
N HIS A 640 -40.79 -13.42 53.47
CA HIS A 640 -41.49 -14.43 52.70
C HIS A 640 -41.53 -15.77 53.46
N GLU A 641 -42.70 -16.46 53.41
CA GLU A 641 -42.88 -17.71 54.06
C GLU A 641 -42.43 -18.86 53.13
N ILE A 642 -41.44 -19.64 53.58
CA ILE A 642 -40.94 -20.84 52.90
C ILE A 642 -41.08 -21.99 53.89
N ASP A 643 -41.79 -23.03 53.47
CA ASP A 643 -42.00 -24.27 54.26
C ASP A 643 -42.59 -24.03 55.66
N GLY A 644 -43.44 -22.94 55.80
CA GLY A 644 -44.05 -22.57 57.05
C GLY A 644 -43.18 -21.72 57.99
N GLU A 645 -42.00 -21.32 57.59
CA GLU A 645 -41.09 -20.42 58.28
C GLU A 645 -40.98 -19.07 57.58
N LEU A 646 -41.12 -17.98 58.33
CA LEU A 646 -40.92 -16.63 57.80
C LEU A 646 -39.41 -16.36 57.64
N ARG A 647 -38.95 -16.21 56.42
CA ARG A 647 -37.55 -15.92 56.07
C ARG A 647 -37.42 -14.58 55.38
N GLN A 648 -36.33 -13.86 55.65
CA GLN A 648 -35.97 -12.65 54.90
C GLN A 648 -35.25 -13.00 53.65
N ILE A 649 -35.87 -12.67 52.51
CA ILE A 649 -35.29 -12.91 51.18
C ILE A 649 -34.82 -11.59 50.61
N GLU A 650 -33.57 -11.57 50.15
CA GLU A 650 -33.03 -10.45 49.42
C GLU A 650 -33.37 -10.54 47.95
N VAL A 651 -34.06 -9.55 47.41
CA VAL A 651 -34.42 -9.40 46.02
C VAL A 651 -33.74 -8.16 45.43
N MET A 652 -33.04 -8.37 44.36
CA MET A 652 -32.52 -7.23 43.58
C MET A 652 -33.60 -6.77 42.62
N VAL A 653 -33.76 -5.46 42.53
CA VAL A 653 -34.71 -4.79 41.65
C VAL A 653 -33.96 -3.85 40.74
N HIS A 654 -34.00 -4.14 39.42
CA HIS A 654 -33.51 -3.24 38.42
C HIS A 654 -34.68 -2.59 37.70
N MET A 655 -34.69 -1.26 37.69
CA MET A 655 -35.71 -0.47 36.99
C MET A 655 -35.11 0.11 35.71
N PHE A 656 -35.89 0.13 34.64
CA PHE A 656 -35.51 0.72 33.36
C PHE A 656 -36.74 1.30 32.66
N LYS A 657 -36.49 2.25 31.75
CA LYS A 657 -37.50 2.93 30.97
C LYS A 657 -37.29 2.64 29.51
N GLU A 658 -38.34 2.22 28.82
CA GLU A 658 -38.28 2.01 27.36
C GLU A 658 -38.23 3.36 26.64
N GLN A 659 -37.26 3.55 25.76
CA GLN A 659 -36.93 4.84 25.15
C GLN A 659 -38.04 5.36 24.24
N TYR A 660 -38.76 4.49 23.53
CA TYR A 660 -39.79 4.88 22.56
C TYR A 660 -41.16 5.05 23.17
N SER A 661 -41.56 4.22 24.10
CA SER A 661 -42.87 4.30 24.75
C SER A 661 -42.88 5.11 26.06
N GLY A 662 -41.69 5.32 26.64
CA GLY A 662 -41.54 5.89 27.97
C GLY A 662 -42.02 4.99 29.09
N GLN A 663 -42.45 3.74 28.80
CA GLN A 663 -42.93 2.79 29.81
C GLN A 663 -41.79 2.30 30.71
N ARG A 664 -42.09 2.13 31.99
CA ARG A 664 -41.13 1.66 33.00
C ARG A 664 -41.33 0.19 33.31
N TYR A 665 -40.25 -0.55 33.32
CA TYR A 665 -40.18 -1.97 33.63
C TYR A 665 -39.25 -2.22 34.82
N ALA A 666 -39.42 -3.35 35.49
CA ALA A 666 -38.46 -3.79 36.50
C ALA A 666 -38.15 -5.29 36.32
N LEU A 667 -36.86 -5.62 36.45
CA LEU A 667 -36.40 -6.99 36.60
C LEU A 667 -36.15 -7.27 38.08
N LEU A 668 -36.78 -8.31 38.58
CA LEU A 668 -36.54 -8.83 39.93
C LEU A 668 -35.77 -10.13 39.83
N TYR A 669 -34.81 -10.34 40.71
CA TYR A 669 -34.18 -11.64 40.88
C TYR A 669 -33.73 -11.86 42.33
N GLN A 670 -33.75 -13.12 42.75
CA GLN A 670 -33.34 -13.49 44.10
C GLN A 670 -31.80 -13.59 44.18
N VAL A 671 -31.20 -12.95 45.18
CA VAL A 671 -29.76 -12.96 45.47
C VAL A 671 -29.53 -13.92 46.64
N GLY A 672 -28.95 -15.08 46.35
CA GLY A 672 -28.67 -16.11 47.34
C GLY A 672 -29.87 -17.00 47.69
N VAL A 673 -29.59 -18.20 48.17
CA VAL A 673 -30.56 -19.13 48.77
C VAL A 673 -30.54 -18.98 50.26
#